data_ec6d2fcb77dfb1625b21aba5be127936
#
_entry.id   ec6d2fcb77dfb1625b21aba5be127936
#
_cell.length_a   1.000
_cell.length_b   1.000
_cell.length_c   1.000
_cell.angle_alpha   90.00
_cell.angle_beta   90.00
_cell.angle_gamma   90.00
#
_symmetry.space_group_name_H-M   'P 1'
#
loop_
_entity.id
_entity.type
_entity.pdbx_description
1 polymer ?
#
loop_
_entity_poly.entity_id
_entity_poly.type
_entity_poly.pdbx_seq_one_letter_code
_entity_poly.pdbx_strand_id
1 'polypeptide(L)'
;MRVRFGLRRAAFPLRAAAGALALSVAISACASAPPAPPPKPVGPTYEEKMASILRLEDQRVLADPAPPPAPPAPAPARGQRPPAAAPAPPPPPDLLRLITDEEPRVRRRAALAIGRVGLAQGVQPLTAALADMDAEVRQMAAFALGLVGDARARDPLVAALNDPSPLVQGSAAEALGLIGDAAAADPIGRLAGRIVQSGAVAQTPPDEDAPRRDTPAAALRLAVYALVRLKAYEPLAAAVLDGGQPRVRWWPIAYALQRLEDKRALPALLTLAKEANPYTRAFAVKGLGALKDPSALPVLMPLLTSGDRHVLVETVRALGRIGNASSAEPLLKLIRDADLEPNIKIEAVAALGGLQTPAVGDALLDLMTDPSPPVRAAALKSLATADPENFITVLSGLDPDMHWSVRAALATVLGTLPVETGVARLEPLVNDSDQRVIPAAIAALVKLKPPSAAAVLFEKLKADDFAVRAAAAAGIAELRPPNGAAALAEAYRFGQRDSSYTARAAALAALEKYGATAAVPVLRSALADKDWAVRVRAAGILKQLDPQGAGGDVDASIRPAPTTLAREVYGSPRLVAPTVATQAYLDTDKGTIQIELSMNEAPLTVENFVALARKGYFNGLSVHRVVPDFVVQDGDPRGDGEGGPGYSIRDELNELPYLRGTVGMALDPWRDTGGSQYFITHSPQPHLDAKYTAFGRVVAGMDVVDKLQQWDVIRSVRIWDGVTMTGISRPQESVGGRQPK
;
A
#
# COMPACT_ATOMS: atom_id res chain seq x y z
N MET A 1 38.59 23.20 -45.86
CA MET A 1 38.59 23.32 -47.33
C MET A 1 37.27 23.99 -47.71
N ARG A 2 37.36 25.22 -48.12
CA ARG A 2 36.22 26.07 -48.59
C ARG A 2 35.97 25.77 -50.05
N VAL A 3 34.70 25.64 -50.47
CA VAL A 3 34.29 26.04 -51.83
C VAL A 3 32.90 26.61 -51.78
N ARG A 4 32.84 27.83 -52.31
CA ARG A 4 31.67 28.68 -52.62
C ARG A 4 31.19 28.48 -54.02
N PHE A 5 30.08 29.11 -54.34
CA PHE A 5 29.46 29.54 -55.62
C PHE A 5 28.20 28.78 -55.99
N GLY A 6 27.14 29.40 -56.50
CA GLY A 6 26.88 30.79 -56.87
C GLY A 6 25.44 30.92 -57.39
N LEU A 7 24.91 32.11 -57.22
CA LEU A 7 23.63 32.59 -57.80
C LEU A 7 23.63 32.64 -59.33
N ARG A 8 22.47 32.34 -59.93
CA ARG A 8 22.09 33.02 -61.16
C ARG A 8 20.58 33.38 -61.19
N ARG A 9 20.33 34.70 -61.29
CA ARG A 9 19.08 35.32 -61.70
C ARG A 9 19.00 35.25 -63.24
N ALA A 10 17.79 35.14 -63.82
CA ALA A 10 17.44 35.63 -65.13
C ALA A 10 16.00 36.12 -65.19
N ALA A 11 15.85 37.30 -65.78
CA ALA A 11 14.64 38.11 -65.82
C ALA A 11 13.97 38.05 -67.21
N PHE A 12 12.65 38.21 -67.17
CA PHE A 12 11.66 38.79 -68.13
C PHE A 12 11.89 38.79 -69.64
N PRO A 13 10.81 38.81 -70.51
CA PRO A 13 9.97 40.02 -70.60
C PRO A 13 8.45 39.80 -70.84
N LEU A 14 7.72 40.90 -70.57
CA LEU A 14 6.37 41.20 -70.99
C LEU A 14 6.16 41.20 -72.52
N ARG A 15 4.96 40.78 -72.95
CA ARG A 15 4.26 41.39 -74.12
C ARG A 15 2.75 41.40 -73.88
N ALA A 16 2.20 42.59 -73.99
CA ALA A 16 0.78 42.88 -74.01
C ALA A 16 0.19 42.68 -75.43
N ALA A 17 -1.05 42.23 -75.49
CA ALA A 17 -1.97 42.52 -76.65
C ALA A 17 -3.40 42.55 -76.18
N ALA A 18 -4.05 43.71 -76.50
CA ALA A 18 -5.43 44.01 -76.27
C ALA A 18 -6.34 43.34 -77.33
N GLY A 19 -7.60 43.09 -76.93
CA GLY A 19 -8.64 42.85 -77.96
C GLY A 19 -9.98 42.32 -77.45
N ALA A 20 -10.96 43.15 -77.54
CA ALA A 20 -12.40 42.94 -77.84
C ALA A 20 -13.36 42.49 -76.71
N LEU A 21 -14.23 43.45 -76.43
CA LEU A 21 -15.51 43.45 -75.72
C LEU A 21 -16.51 42.51 -76.41
N ALA A 22 -17.11 41.59 -75.68
CA ALA A 22 -18.39 40.95 -76.01
C ALA A 22 -19.25 40.87 -74.74
N LEU A 23 -20.29 41.67 -74.71
CA LEU A 23 -21.32 41.76 -73.68
C LEU A 23 -22.23 40.48 -73.80
N SER A 24 -22.16 39.56 -72.92
CA SER A 24 -23.11 38.45 -72.75
C SER A 24 -23.72 38.55 -71.36
N VAL A 25 -24.97 38.98 -71.27
CA VAL A 25 -25.80 38.94 -70.08
C VAL A 25 -26.09 37.43 -69.76
N ALA A 26 -25.35 36.85 -68.82
CA ALA A 26 -25.73 35.62 -68.25
C ALA A 26 -26.49 35.84 -66.93
N ILE A 27 -27.73 35.45 -66.91
CA ILE A 27 -28.59 35.39 -65.71
C ILE A 27 -27.99 34.32 -64.84
N SER A 28 -27.22 34.68 -63.78
CA SER A 28 -26.78 33.79 -62.76
C SER A 28 -27.94 33.43 -61.84
N ALA A 29 -28.55 32.29 -62.07
CA ALA A 29 -29.36 31.63 -61.02
C ALA A 29 -28.46 31.36 -59.82
N CYS A 30 -28.70 32.08 -58.72
CA CYS A 30 -28.10 31.68 -57.40
C CYS A 30 -28.64 30.34 -56.98
N ALA A 31 -27.94 29.23 -57.40
CA ALA A 31 -28.08 27.98 -56.76
C ALA A 31 -27.33 28.12 -55.42
N SER A 32 -28.05 28.31 -54.32
CA SER A 32 -27.48 28.17 -52.98
C SER A 32 -26.87 26.77 -52.83
N ALA A 33 -25.58 26.72 -52.59
CA ALA A 33 -24.93 25.46 -52.25
C ALA A 33 -25.71 24.78 -51.11
N PRO A 34 -25.93 23.47 -51.15
CA PRO A 34 -26.56 22.80 -50.05
C PRO A 34 -25.79 23.11 -48.77
N PRO A 35 -26.49 23.36 -47.64
CA PRO A 35 -25.82 23.64 -46.40
C PRO A 35 -24.86 22.49 -46.10
N ALA A 36 -23.63 22.85 -45.72
CA ALA A 36 -22.62 21.87 -45.32
C ALA A 36 -23.26 20.94 -44.25
N PRO A 37 -23.06 19.62 -44.34
CA PRO A 37 -23.60 18.73 -43.34
C PRO A 37 -23.11 19.22 -41.97
N PRO A 38 -23.96 19.19 -40.92
CA PRO A 38 -23.56 19.62 -39.62
C PRO A 38 -22.30 18.83 -39.22
N PRO A 39 -21.32 19.47 -38.57
CA PRO A 39 -20.12 18.79 -38.14
C PRO A 39 -20.55 17.58 -37.30
N LYS A 40 -19.99 16.40 -37.58
CA LYS A 40 -20.22 15.23 -36.76
C LYS A 40 -19.89 15.63 -35.32
N PRO A 41 -20.71 15.27 -34.33
CA PRO A 41 -20.37 15.53 -32.94
C PRO A 41 -18.96 14.98 -32.69
N VAL A 42 -18.05 15.86 -32.33
CA VAL A 42 -16.69 15.45 -31.94
C VAL A 42 -16.88 14.68 -30.63
N GLY A 43 -16.56 13.38 -30.61
CA GLY A 43 -16.60 12.58 -29.39
C GLY A 43 -15.63 13.14 -28.35
N PRO A 44 -15.69 12.66 -27.09
CA PRO A 44 -14.80 13.15 -26.05
C PRO A 44 -13.33 12.90 -26.40
N THR A 45 -12.47 13.88 -26.12
CA THR A 45 -11.02 13.77 -26.35
C THR A 45 -10.40 12.69 -25.44
N TYR A 46 -9.14 12.32 -25.71
CA TYR A 46 -8.39 11.40 -24.85
C TYR A 46 -8.34 11.90 -23.40
N GLU A 47 -8.04 13.17 -23.19
CA GLU A 47 -7.93 13.79 -21.87
C GLU A 47 -9.29 13.80 -21.13
N GLU A 48 -10.38 14.06 -21.84
CA GLU A 48 -11.74 14.02 -21.26
C GLU A 48 -12.14 12.59 -20.86
N LYS A 49 -11.77 11.58 -21.66
CA LYS A 49 -11.97 10.17 -21.31
C LYS A 49 -11.15 9.80 -20.07
N MET A 50 -9.87 10.19 -20.02
CA MET A 50 -9.00 9.93 -18.87
C MET A 50 -9.50 10.63 -17.59
N ALA A 51 -9.91 11.89 -17.69
CA ALA A 51 -10.50 12.62 -16.56
C ALA A 51 -11.75 11.93 -16.03
N SER A 52 -12.60 11.42 -16.93
CA SER A 52 -13.81 10.69 -16.57
C SER A 52 -13.48 9.38 -15.88
N ILE A 53 -12.48 8.63 -16.37
CA ILE A 53 -12.01 7.38 -15.76
C ILE A 53 -11.52 7.63 -14.34
N LEU A 54 -10.64 8.63 -14.14
CA LEU A 54 -10.10 8.98 -12.83
C LEU A 54 -11.19 9.35 -11.83
N ARG A 55 -12.16 10.14 -12.26
CA ARG A 55 -13.26 10.58 -11.41
C ARG A 55 -14.19 9.41 -11.02
N LEU A 56 -14.60 8.58 -11.97
CA LEU A 56 -15.45 7.41 -11.70
C LEU A 56 -14.75 6.42 -10.77
N GLU A 57 -13.45 6.22 -10.98
CA GLU A 57 -12.62 5.38 -10.10
C GLU A 57 -12.57 5.93 -8.67
N ASP A 58 -12.30 7.23 -8.48
CA ASP A 58 -12.26 7.86 -7.16
C ASP A 58 -13.63 7.81 -6.46
N GLN A 59 -14.71 7.97 -7.22
CA GLN A 59 -16.08 7.84 -6.71
C GLN A 59 -16.51 6.38 -6.49
N ARG A 60 -15.68 5.40 -6.87
CA ARG A 60 -16.00 3.97 -6.78
C ARG A 60 -17.31 3.59 -7.50
N VAL A 61 -17.57 4.20 -8.65
CA VAL A 61 -18.73 3.88 -9.51
C VAL A 61 -18.30 3.47 -10.90
N LEU A 62 -19.08 2.63 -11.57
CA LEU A 62 -18.80 2.19 -12.96
C LEU A 62 -19.28 3.18 -14.01
N ALA A 63 -20.31 3.95 -13.70
CA ALA A 63 -20.91 4.93 -14.61
C ALA A 63 -21.53 6.09 -13.85
N ASP A 64 -21.63 7.23 -14.51
CA ASP A 64 -22.49 8.32 -14.02
C ASP A 64 -23.97 7.95 -14.15
N PRO A 65 -24.83 8.46 -13.25
CA PRO A 65 -26.26 8.28 -13.39
C PRO A 65 -26.76 8.89 -14.71
N ALA A 66 -27.72 8.22 -15.34
CA ALA A 66 -28.36 8.78 -16.54
C ALA A 66 -28.94 10.17 -16.20
N PRO A 67 -28.76 11.17 -17.07
CA PRO A 67 -29.39 12.46 -16.86
C PRO A 67 -30.92 12.30 -16.84
N PRO A 68 -31.65 13.08 -16.05
CA PRO A 68 -33.10 13.05 -16.06
C PRO A 68 -33.62 13.27 -17.48
N PRO A 69 -34.71 12.63 -17.86
CA PRO A 69 -35.29 12.81 -19.20
C PRO A 69 -35.56 14.30 -19.43
N ALA A 70 -35.15 14.79 -20.60
CA ALA A 70 -35.40 16.16 -20.95
C ALA A 70 -36.92 16.46 -20.87
N PRO A 71 -37.34 17.62 -20.33
CA PRO A 71 -38.75 17.97 -20.33
C PRO A 71 -39.27 17.95 -21.76
N PRO A 72 -40.52 17.47 -21.99
CA PRO A 72 -41.09 17.43 -23.32
C PRO A 72 -41.04 18.82 -23.96
N ALA A 73 -40.55 18.88 -25.20
CA ALA A 73 -40.49 20.16 -25.93
C ALA A 73 -41.90 20.77 -25.99
N PRO A 74 -42.03 22.08 -25.76
CA PRO A 74 -43.34 22.73 -25.90
C PRO A 74 -43.91 22.48 -27.28
N ALA A 75 -45.20 22.14 -27.33
CA ALA A 75 -45.89 21.89 -28.59
C ALA A 75 -45.72 23.07 -29.53
N PRO A 76 -45.34 22.87 -30.80
CA PRO A 76 -45.16 23.94 -31.75
C PRO A 76 -46.49 24.70 -31.95
N ALA A 77 -46.40 26.02 -31.98
CA ALA A 77 -47.58 26.87 -32.29
C ALA A 77 -48.14 26.52 -33.67
N ARG A 78 -49.48 26.57 -33.82
CA ARG A 78 -50.14 26.21 -35.06
C ARG A 78 -49.52 26.93 -36.26
N GLY A 79 -48.94 26.19 -37.21
CA GLY A 79 -48.34 26.69 -38.44
C GLY A 79 -46.82 26.83 -38.43
N GLN A 80 -46.13 26.56 -37.33
CA GLN A 80 -44.66 26.54 -37.30
C GLN A 80 -44.13 25.12 -37.52
N ARG A 81 -43.16 24.98 -38.41
CA ARG A 81 -42.42 23.71 -38.58
C ARG A 81 -41.67 23.41 -37.26
N PRO A 82 -41.79 22.18 -36.75
CA PRO A 82 -41.05 21.83 -35.54
C PRO A 82 -39.56 22.22 -35.71
N PRO A 83 -38.91 22.84 -34.72
CA PRO A 83 -37.48 23.03 -34.78
C PRO A 83 -36.82 21.65 -34.93
N ALA A 84 -35.75 21.58 -35.72
CA ALA A 84 -34.96 20.38 -35.84
C ALA A 84 -34.59 19.92 -34.42
N ALA A 85 -34.84 18.61 -34.11
CA ALA A 85 -34.52 18.07 -32.80
C ALA A 85 -33.06 18.38 -32.48
N ALA A 86 -32.82 19.02 -31.35
CA ALA A 86 -31.45 19.23 -30.87
C ALA A 86 -30.74 17.85 -30.83
N PRO A 87 -29.46 17.78 -31.24
CA PRO A 87 -28.72 16.53 -31.14
C PRO A 87 -28.80 16.03 -29.71
N ALA A 88 -29.05 14.72 -29.56
CA ALA A 88 -29.08 14.10 -28.23
C ALA A 88 -27.77 14.40 -27.49
N PRO A 89 -27.81 14.74 -26.19
CA PRO A 89 -26.61 14.97 -25.43
C PRO A 89 -25.73 13.69 -25.48
N PRO A 90 -24.40 13.84 -25.45
CA PRO A 90 -23.51 12.69 -25.42
C PRO A 90 -23.88 11.81 -24.22
N PRO A 91 -23.77 10.48 -24.36
CA PRO A 91 -24.06 9.57 -23.25
C PRO A 91 -23.13 9.87 -22.07
N PRO A 92 -23.61 9.66 -20.83
CA PRO A 92 -22.79 9.90 -19.65
C PRO A 92 -21.54 9.00 -19.67
N PRO A 93 -20.43 9.43 -19.04
CA PRO A 93 -19.23 8.62 -18.86
C PRO A 93 -19.55 7.27 -18.22
N ASP A 94 -18.97 6.20 -18.77
CA ASP A 94 -19.21 4.82 -18.36
C ASP A 94 -17.95 3.98 -18.60
N LEU A 95 -17.38 3.40 -17.55
CA LEU A 95 -16.19 2.55 -17.63
C LEU A 95 -16.43 1.29 -18.46
N LEU A 96 -17.67 0.73 -18.40
CA LEU A 96 -18.02 -0.48 -19.15
C LEU A 96 -18.11 -0.23 -20.66
N ARG A 97 -18.24 1.03 -21.09
CA ARG A 97 -18.12 1.43 -22.49
C ARG A 97 -16.67 1.76 -22.84
N LEU A 98 -15.94 2.43 -21.96
CA LEU A 98 -14.56 2.83 -22.20
C LEU A 98 -13.60 1.66 -22.31
N ILE A 99 -13.94 0.49 -21.75
CA ILE A 99 -13.17 -0.77 -21.93
C ILE A 99 -13.21 -1.30 -23.38
N THR A 100 -14.11 -0.79 -24.23
CA THR A 100 -14.19 -1.13 -25.64
C THR A 100 -13.83 0.05 -26.55
N ASP A 101 -13.17 1.07 -26.05
CA ASP A 101 -12.74 2.25 -26.78
C ASP A 101 -11.80 1.89 -27.94
N GLU A 102 -11.74 2.73 -28.97
CA GLU A 102 -10.83 2.53 -30.12
C GLU A 102 -9.36 2.62 -29.69
N GLU A 103 -9.03 3.49 -28.71
CA GLU A 103 -7.67 3.71 -28.22
C GLU A 103 -7.26 2.65 -27.17
N PRO A 104 -6.23 1.82 -27.40
CA PRO A 104 -5.82 0.78 -26.46
C PRO A 104 -5.45 1.31 -25.06
N ARG A 105 -4.85 2.50 -24.97
CA ARG A 105 -4.48 3.13 -23.70
C ARG A 105 -5.72 3.47 -22.87
N VAL A 106 -6.84 3.86 -23.50
CA VAL A 106 -8.12 4.10 -22.83
C VAL A 106 -8.70 2.78 -22.35
N ARG A 107 -8.70 1.71 -23.18
CA ARG A 107 -9.16 0.38 -22.78
C ARG A 107 -8.38 -0.17 -21.59
N ARG A 108 -7.04 -0.11 -21.64
CA ARG A 108 -6.15 -0.52 -20.54
C ARG A 108 -6.46 0.22 -19.24
N ARG A 109 -6.60 1.55 -19.31
CA ARG A 109 -6.87 2.39 -18.13
C ARG A 109 -8.30 2.16 -17.58
N ALA A 110 -9.28 1.97 -18.45
CA ALA A 110 -10.65 1.62 -18.05
C ALA A 110 -10.70 0.24 -17.37
N ALA A 111 -9.97 -0.76 -17.89
CA ALA A 111 -9.85 -2.08 -17.24
C ALA A 111 -9.31 -1.97 -15.80
N LEU A 112 -8.24 -1.21 -15.60
CA LEU A 112 -7.68 -0.96 -14.25
C LEU A 112 -8.71 -0.29 -13.33
N ALA A 113 -9.39 0.74 -13.82
CA ALA A 113 -10.41 1.46 -13.05
C ALA A 113 -11.57 0.54 -12.64
N ILE A 114 -12.06 -0.32 -13.54
CA ILE A 114 -13.10 -1.32 -13.22
C ILE A 114 -12.61 -2.25 -12.10
N GLY A 115 -11.36 -2.72 -12.16
CA GLY A 115 -10.75 -3.55 -11.12
C GLY A 115 -10.70 -2.85 -9.76
N ARG A 116 -10.30 -1.57 -9.74
CA ARG A 116 -10.21 -0.75 -8.51
C ARG A 116 -11.58 -0.39 -7.93
N VAL A 117 -12.59 -0.17 -8.79
CA VAL A 117 -14.00 -0.01 -8.35
C VAL A 117 -14.50 -1.27 -7.66
N GLY A 118 -14.07 -2.45 -8.10
CA GLY A 118 -14.26 -3.72 -7.41
C GLY A 118 -15.69 -4.25 -7.40
N LEU A 119 -16.55 -3.81 -8.33
CA LEU A 119 -17.93 -4.26 -8.42
C LEU A 119 -18.07 -5.50 -9.33
N ALA A 120 -18.91 -6.44 -8.94
CA ALA A 120 -19.15 -7.70 -9.65
C ALA A 120 -19.65 -7.53 -11.10
N GLN A 121 -20.27 -6.39 -11.42
CA GLN A 121 -20.69 -6.04 -12.77
C GLN A 121 -19.51 -5.85 -13.73
N GLY A 122 -18.31 -5.58 -13.23
CA GLY A 122 -17.08 -5.46 -14.02
C GLY A 122 -16.53 -6.80 -14.52
N VAL A 123 -16.92 -7.93 -13.93
CA VAL A 123 -16.34 -9.25 -14.24
C VAL A 123 -16.52 -9.63 -15.71
N GLN A 124 -17.73 -9.51 -16.25
CA GLN A 124 -18.01 -9.91 -17.64
C GLN A 124 -17.25 -9.05 -18.67
N PRO A 125 -17.28 -7.71 -18.61
CA PRO A 125 -16.48 -6.87 -19.51
C PRO A 125 -14.98 -7.13 -19.42
N LEU A 126 -14.43 -7.30 -18.21
CA LEU A 126 -13.02 -7.65 -18.02
C LEU A 126 -12.67 -9.02 -18.59
N THR A 127 -13.58 -10.02 -18.43
CA THR A 127 -13.39 -11.35 -19.04
C THR A 127 -13.38 -11.27 -20.57
N ALA A 128 -14.23 -10.45 -21.17
CA ALA A 128 -14.19 -10.22 -22.62
C ALA A 128 -12.87 -9.56 -23.06
N ALA A 129 -12.33 -8.63 -22.28
CA ALA A 129 -11.07 -7.95 -22.55
C ALA A 129 -9.82 -8.87 -22.45
N LEU A 130 -9.93 -10.09 -21.88
CA LEU A 130 -8.86 -11.11 -21.97
C LEU A 130 -8.61 -11.58 -23.40
N ALA A 131 -9.50 -11.30 -24.35
CA ALA A 131 -9.34 -11.59 -25.78
C ALA A 131 -9.01 -10.34 -26.61
N ASP A 132 -8.60 -9.23 -25.99
CA ASP A 132 -8.23 -8.01 -26.70
C ASP A 132 -7.04 -8.26 -27.63
N MET A 133 -6.97 -7.53 -28.74
CA MET A 133 -5.85 -7.60 -29.69
C MET A 133 -4.54 -7.14 -29.05
N ASP A 134 -4.60 -6.15 -28.16
CA ASP A 134 -3.45 -5.58 -27.47
C ASP A 134 -3.11 -6.40 -26.21
N ALA A 135 -1.85 -6.84 -26.09
CA ALA A 135 -1.39 -7.66 -24.96
C ALA A 135 -1.41 -6.91 -23.63
N GLU A 136 -1.18 -5.59 -23.64
CA GLU A 136 -1.24 -4.78 -22.41
C GLU A 136 -2.67 -4.61 -21.91
N VAL A 137 -3.66 -4.58 -22.81
CA VAL A 137 -5.08 -4.59 -22.42
C VAL A 137 -5.48 -5.94 -21.84
N ARG A 138 -5.07 -7.08 -22.46
CA ARG A 138 -5.31 -8.42 -21.90
C ARG A 138 -4.67 -8.60 -20.54
N GLN A 139 -3.45 -8.16 -20.40
CA GLN A 139 -2.68 -8.17 -19.14
C GLN A 139 -3.41 -7.38 -18.05
N MET A 140 -3.83 -6.15 -18.35
CA MET A 140 -4.53 -5.31 -17.39
C MET A 140 -5.92 -5.85 -17.04
N ALA A 141 -6.62 -6.46 -18.00
CA ALA A 141 -7.89 -7.15 -17.75
C ALA A 141 -7.71 -8.31 -16.76
N ALA A 142 -6.64 -9.13 -16.92
CA ALA A 142 -6.31 -10.20 -16.00
C ALA A 142 -6.04 -9.66 -14.59
N PHE A 143 -5.18 -8.65 -14.46
CA PHE A 143 -4.88 -8.02 -13.18
C PHE A 143 -6.13 -7.43 -12.52
N ALA A 144 -6.96 -6.73 -13.27
CA ALA A 144 -8.22 -6.13 -12.80
C ALA A 144 -9.22 -7.18 -12.28
N LEU A 145 -9.34 -8.35 -12.95
CA LEU A 145 -10.14 -9.48 -12.46
C LEU A 145 -9.64 -9.98 -11.10
N GLY A 146 -8.32 -10.00 -10.90
CA GLY A 146 -7.71 -10.30 -9.60
C GLY A 146 -8.08 -9.29 -8.52
N LEU A 147 -8.14 -7.98 -8.85
CA LEU A 147 -8.55 -6.92 -7.92
C LEU A 147 -10.04 -7.02 -7.55
N VAL A 148 -10.91 -7.39 -8.49
CA VAL A 148 -12.33 -7.65 -8.22
C VAL A 148 -12.50 -8.85 -7.27
N GLY A 149 -11.66 -9.88 -7.40
CA GLY A 149 -11.65 -11.03 -6.50
C GLY A 149 -12.82 -12.00 -6.67
N ASP A 150 -13.54 -11.96 -7.79
CA ASP A 150 -14.73 -12.79 -8.02
C ASP A 150 -14.34 -14.16 -8.59
N ALA A 151 -14.79 -15.23 -7.95
CA ALA A 151 -14.49 -16.61 -8.34
C ALA A 151 -14.95 -16.98 -9.77
N ARG A 152 -15.93 -16.27 -10.34
CA ARG A 152 -16.38 -16.47 -11.72
C ARG A 152 -15.29 -16.20 -12.76
N ALA A 153 -14.24 -15.44 -12.40
CA ALA A 153 -13.11 -15.17 -13.27
C ALA A 153 -12.08 -16.30 -13.32
N ARG A 154 -12.16 -17.33 -12.46
CA ARG A 154 -11.18 -18.43 -12.38
C ARG A 154 -10.92 -19.09 -13.72
N ASP A 155 -11.95 -19.64 -14.35
CA ASP A 155 -11.78 -20.46 -15.57
C ASP A 155 -11.24 -19.65 -16.76
N PRO A 156 -11.73 -18.41 -17.05
CA PRO A 156 -11.10 -17.53 -18.02
C PRO A 156 -9.62 -17.22 -17.73
N LEU A 157 -9.27 -16.99 -16.46
CA LEU A 157 -7.87 -16.72 -16.06
C LEU A 157 -7.00 -17.98 -16.19
N VAL A 158 -7.52 -19.18 -15.89
CA VAL A 158 -6.81 -20.44 -16.15
C VAL A 158 -6.51 -20.62 -17.63
N ALA A 159 -7.45 -20.26 -18.52
CA ALA A 159 -7.19 -20.26 -19.96
C ALA A 159 -6.08 -19.26 -20.34
N ALA A 160 -6.06 -18.08 -19.75
CA ALA A 160 -5.05 -17.03 -19.97
C ALA A 160 -3.63 -17.42 -19.50
N LEU A 161 -3.45 -18.47 -18.69
CA LEU A 161 -2.12 -19.05 -18.39
C LEU A 161 -1.43 -19.64 -19.62
N ASN A 162 -2.12 -19.74 -20.77
CA ASN A 162 -1.57 -20.20 -22.04
C ASN A 162 -1.53 -19.07 -23.09
N ASP A 163 -1.70 -17.82 -22.70
CA ASP A 163 -1.55 -16.66 -23.61
C ASP A 163 -0.17 -16.66 -24.26
N PRO A 164 -0.03 -16.22 -25.53
CA PRO A 164 1.29 -16.11 -26.17
C PRO A 164 2.26 -15.12 -25.46
N SER A 165 1.73 -14.13 -24.72
CA SER A 165 2.54 -13.17 -23.96
C SER A 165 2.83 -13.68 -22.54
N PRO A 166 4.11 -13.86 -22.16
CA PRO A 166 4.51 -14.15 -20.79
C PRO A 166 3.94 -13.15 -19.77
N LEU A 167 3.83 -11.88 -20.13
CA LEU A 167 3.25 -10.85 -19.25
C LEU A 167 1.80 -11.16 -18.90
N VAL A 168 0.99 -11.56 -19.89
CA VAL A 168 -0.41 -11.96 -19.67
C VAL A 168 -0.49 -13.24 -18.85
N GLN A 169 0.37 -14.24 -19.13
CA GLN A 169 0.44 -15.48 -18.32
C GLN A 169 0.72 -15.16 -16.84
N GLY A 170 1.70 -14.28 -16.58
CA GLY A 170 2.07 -13.88 -15.23
C GLY A 170 0.94 -13.15 -14.50
N SER A 171 0.28 -12.20 -15.16
CA SER A 171 -0.83 -11.45 -14.58
C SER A 171 -2.08 -12.32 -14.35
N ALA A 172 -2.32 -13.32 -15.21
CA ALA A 172 -3.36 -14.30 -14.98
C ALA A 172 -3.07 -15.18 -13.75
N ALA A 173 -1.82 -15.62 -13.58
CA ALA A 173 -1.40 -16.35 -12.38
C ALA A 173 -1.55 -15.49 -11.11
N GLU A 174 -1.10 -14.23 -11.16
CA GLU A 174 -1.26 -13.29 -10.04
C GLU A 174 -2.73 -13.09 -9.67
N ALA A 175 -3.60 -12.88 -10.67
CA ALA A 175 -5.04 -12.71 -10.47
C ALA A 175 -5.67 -13.94 -9.81
N LEU A 176 -5.31 -15.14 -10.22
CA LEU A 176 -5.75 -16.39 -9.59
C LEU A 176 -5.30 -16.47 -8.13
N GLY A 177 -4.07 -16.04 -7.84
CA GLY A 177 -3.56 -15.94 -6.48
C GLY A 177 -4.29 -14.88 -5.63
N LEU A 178 -4.72 -13.77 -6.23
CA LEU A 178 -5.52 -12.72 -5.57
C LEU A 178 -6.94 -13.17 -5.27
N ILE A 179 -7.58 -13.91 -6.19
CA ILE A 179 -8.91 -14.52 -6.00
C ILE A 179 -8.87 -15.55 -4.85
N GLY A 180 -7.74 -16.28 -4.71
CA GLY A 180 -7.55 -17.21 -3.59
C GLY A 180 -8.21 -18.57 -3.76
N ASP A 181 -8.65 -18.95 -4.97
CA ASP A 181 -9.24 -20.28 -5.22
C ASP A 181 -8.14 -21.34 -5.33
N ALA A 182 -8.08 -22.26 -4.38
CA ALA A 182 -7.08 -23.31 -4.32
C ALA A 182 -7.05 -24.22 -5.55
N ALA A 183 -8.16 -24.35 -6.30
CA ALA A 183 -8.22 -25.13 -7.53
C ALA A 183 -7.32 -24.58 -8.66
N ALA A 184 -6.87 -23.32 -8.55
CA ALA A 184 -5.94 -22.72 -9.50
C ALA A 184 -4.48 -23.13 -9.26
N ALA A 185 -4.13 -23.75 -8.13
CA ALA A 185 -2.76 -24.03 -7.76
C ALA A 185 -2.04 -24.94 -8.77
N ASP A 186 -2.66 -26.05 -9.18
CA ASP A 186 -2.08 -26.97 -10.15
C ASP A 186 -1.87 -26.37 -11.54
N PRO A 187 -2.83 -25.65 -12.15
CA PRO A 187 -2.59 -24.90 -13.39
C PRO A 187 -1.41 -23.92 -13.31
N ILE A 188 -1.31 -23.17 -12.21
CA ILE A 188 -0.19 -22.22 -11.98
C ILE A 188 1.12 -22.98 -11.80
N GLY A 189 1.13 -24.08 -11.04
CA GLY A 189 2.31 -24.93 -10.88
C GLY A 189 2.82 -25.51 -12.19
N ARG A 190 1.92 -25.93 -13.10
CA ARG A 190 2.28 -26.37 -14.45
C ARG A 190 2.88 -25.25 -15.29
N LEU A 191 2.37 -24.02 -15.22
CA LEU A 191 2.98 -22.86 -15.87
C LEU A 191 4.41 -22.65 -15.36
N ALA A 192 4.59 -22.57 -14.04
CA ALA A 192 5.90 -22.38 -13.43
C ALA A 192 6.87 -23.51 -13.85
N GLY A 193 6.44 -24.77 -13.82
CA GLY A 193 7.23 -25.93 -14.23
C GLY A 193 7.65 -25.87 -15.70
N ARG A 194 6.77 -25.50 -16.63
CA ARG A 194 7.11 -25.32 -18.05
C ARG A 194 8.20 -24.25 -18.24
N ILE A 195 8.09 -23.11 -17.53
CA ILE A 195 9.07 -22.02 -17.62
C ILE A 195 10.43 -22.46 -17.08
N VAL A 196 10.46 -23.14 -15.92
CA VAL A 196 11.70 -23.66 -15.32
C VAL A 196 12.36 -24.69 -16.25
N GLN A 197 11.60 -25.66 -16.76
CA GLN A 197 12.11 -26.72 -17.64
C GLN A 197 12.60 -26.20 -18.99
N SER A 198 12.05 -25.11 -19.51
CA SER A 198 12.51 -24.49 -20.75
C SER A 198 13.91 -23.87 -20.67
N GLY A 199 14.45 -23.69 -19.46
CA GLY A 199 15.73 -23.00 -19.24
C GLY A 199 15.68 -21.48 -19.47
N ALA A 200 14.51 -20.91 -19.78
CA ALA A 200 14.36 -19.49 -20.11
C ALA A 200 14.79 -18.54 -18.98
N VAL A 201 14.85 -19.03 -17.74
CA VAL A 201 15.26 -18.22 -16.57
C VAL A 201 16.71 -18.45 -16.16
N ALA A 202 17.43 -19.35 -16.81
CA ALA A 202 18.81 -19.70 -16.45
C ALA A 202 19.81 -18.53 -16.62
N GLN A 203 19.49 -17.57 -17.47
CA GLN A 203 20.31 -16.37 -17.72
C GLN A 203 19.78 -15.12 -17.01
N THR A 204 18.71 -15.24 -16.22
CA THR A 204 18.19 -14.12 -15.42
C THR A 204 19.22 -13.78 -14.34
N PRO A 205 19.69 -12.52 -14.23
CA PRO A 205 20.59 -12.13 -13.17
C PRO A 205 19.99 -12.49 -11.79
N PRO A 206 20.79 -13.03 -10.86
CA PRO A 206 20.29 -13.43 -9.54
C PRO A 206 19.67 -12.27 -8.72
N ASP A 207 20.09 -11.05 -9.02
CA ASP A 207 19.64 -9.79 -8.41
C ASP A 207 18.64 -9.02 -9.29
N GLU A 208 18.10 -9.65 -10.34
CA GLU A 208 17.09 -9.02 -11.19
C GLU A 208 15.93 -8.52 -10.33
N ASP A 209 15.82 -7.22 -10.25
CA ASP A 209 14.74 -6.48 -9.58
C ASP A 209 13.97 -5.59 -10.57
N ALA A 210 14.10 -5.84 -11.88
CA ALA A 210 13.47 -5.01 -12.90
C ALA A 210 11.94 -4.97 -12.78
N PRO A 211 11.31 -3.86 -13.19
CA PRO A 211 9.86 -3.77 -13.32
C PRO A 211 9.30 -4.89 -14.20
N ARG A 212 8.01 -5.11 -14.13
CA ARG A 212 7.32 -6.12 -14.96
C ARG A 212 7.66 -5.93 -16.43
N ARG A 213 8.15 -6.99 -17.05
CA ARG A 213 8.46 -7.05 -18.49
C ARG A 213 7.76 -8.26 -19.10
N ASP A 214 7.58 -8.24 -20.42
CA ASP A 214 7.06 -9.38 -21.16
C ASP A 214 8.14 -10.47 -21.32
N THR A 215 8.49 -11.12 -20.21
CA THR A 215 9.53 -12.15 -20.13
C THR A 215 9.07 -13.37 -19.33
N PRO A 216 9.57 -14.58 -19.68
CA PRO A 216 9.31 -15.79 -18.89
C PRO A 216 9.71 -15.65 -17.41
N ALA A 217 10.76 -14.90 -17.10
CA ALA A 217 11.19 -14.64 -15.73
C ALA A 217 10.14 -13.86 -14.93
N ALA A 218 9.55 -12.83 -15.53
CA ALA A 218 8.45 -12.09 -14.90
C ALA A 218 7.22 -12.98 -14.68
N ALA A 219 6.86 -13.81 -15.67
CA ALA A 219 5.76 -14.77 -15.54
C ALA A 219 6.01 -15.80 -14.44
N LEU A 220 7.22 -16.37 -14.35
CA LEU A 220 7.60 -17.30 -13.28
C LEU A 220 7.49 -16.64 -11.91
N ARG A 221 8.00 -15.40 -11.76
CA ARG A 221 7.94 -14.65 -10.51
C ARG A 221 6.50 -14.49 -10.03
N LEU A 222 5.59 -14.05 -10.89
CA LEU A 222 4.17 -13.88 -10.55
C LEU A 222 3.46 -15.22 -10.26
N ALA A 223 3.78 -16.28 -11.02
CA ALA A 223 3.26 -17.62 -10.76
C ALA A 223 3.71 -18.16 -9.40
N VAL A 224 4.98 -17.98 -9.05
CA VAL A 224 5.53 -18.38 -7.74
C VAL A 224 4.86 -17.62 -6.60
N TYR A 225 4.64 -16.30 -6.76
CA TYR A 225 3.93 -15.49 -5.75
C TYR A 225 2.46 -15.88 -5.60
N ALA A 226 1.81 -16.25 -6.69
CA ALA A 226 0.44 -16.78 -6.65
C ALA A 226 0.36 -18.09 -5.87
N LEU A 227 1.30 -19.02 -6.07
CA LEU A 227 1.37 -20.26 -5.30
C LEU A 227 1.60 -20.01 -3.80
N VAL A 228 2.39 -18.99 -3.45
CA VAL A 228 2.55 -18.54 -2.04
C VAL A 228 1.22 -18.04 -1.47
N ARG A 229 0.48 -17.21 -2.22
CA ARG A 229 -0.84 -16.71 -1.79
C ARG A 229 -1.84 -17.84 -1.57
N LEU A 230 -1.80 -18.85 -2.42
CA LEU A 230 -2.63 -20.06 -2.33
C LEU A 230 -2.14 -21.06 -1.28
N LYS A 231 -1.00 -20.84 -0.64
CA LYS A 231 -0.34 -21.77 0.29
C LYS A 231 -0.07 -23.14 -0.33
N ALA A 232 0.25 -23.18 -1.61
CA ALA A 232 0.34 -24.38 -2.44
C ALA A 232 1.79 -24.90 -2.52
N TYR A 233 2.26 -25.58 -1.47
CA TYR A 233 3.63 -26.12 -1.45
C TYR A 233 3.87 -27.19 -2.52
N GLU A 234 2.98 -28.18 -2.69
CA GLU A 234 3.19 -29.27 -3.64
C GLU A 234 3.34 -28.82 -5.09
N PRO A 235 2.43 -27.98 -5.65
CA PRO A 235 2.60 -27.45 -6.99
C PRO A 235 3.88 -26.60 -7.15
N LEU A 236 4.26 -25.83 -6.12
CA LEU A 236 5.50 -25.07 -6.13
C LEU A 236 6.71 -26.02 -6.15
N ALA A 237 6.78 -26.96 -5.22
CA ALA A 237 7.90 -27.89 -5.11
C ALA A 237 8.09 -28.71 -6.39
N ALA A 238 7.02 -29.24 -6.97
CA ALA A 238 7.05 -29.95 -8.25
C ALA A 238 7.62 -29.10 -9.41
N ALA A 239 7.35 -27.80 -9.39
CA ALA A 239 7.84 -26.89 -10.42
C ALA A 239 9.32 -26.52 -10.26
N VAL A 240 9.77 -26.25 -9.03
CA VAL A 240 11.05 -25.57 -8.75
C VAL A 240 12.10 -26.44 -8.05
N LEU A 241 11.74 -27.62 -7.54
CA LEU A 241 12.67 -28.54 -6.85
C LEU A 241 12.89 -29.83 -7.64
N ASP A 242 14.07 -30.44 -7.40
CA ASP A 242 14.43 -31.76 -7.86
C ASP A 242 15.14 -32.51 -6.73
N GLY A 243 14.58 -33.62 -6.29
CA GLY A 243 15.12 -34.36 -5.14
C GLY A 243 15.29 -33.49 -3.89
N GLY A 244 14.42 -32.49 -3.71
CA GLY A 244 14.50 -31.53 -2.60
C GLY A 244 15.54 -30.41 -2.81
N GLN A 245 16.19 -30.33 -3.96
CA GLN A 245 17.17 -29.28 -4.30
C GLN A 245 16.58 -28.28 -5.30
N PRO A 246 16.92 -26.97 -5.22
CA PRO A 246 16.39 -25.95 -6.12
C PRO A 246 16.92 -26.13 -7.56
N ARG A 247 15.99 -26.21 -8.55
CA ARG A 247 16.32 -26.20 -9.98
C ARG A 247 16.81 -24.83 -10.43
N VAL A 248 16.33 -23.75 -9.79
CA VAL A 248 16.68 -22.36 -10.07
C VAL A 248 17.08 -21.68 -8.75
N ARG A 249 18.28 -21.09 -8.74
CA ARG A 249 18.87 -20.46 -7.53
C ARG A 249 18.65 -18.95 -7.55
N TRP A 250 17.39 -18.55 -7.66
CA TRP A 250 16.95 -17.17 -7.76
C TRP A 250 16.14 -16.75 -6.53
N TRP A 251 16.27 -15.49 -6.12
CA TRP A 251 15.67 -15.00 -4.87
C TRP A 251 14.13 -15.19 -4.78
N PRO A 252 13.30 -15.11 -5.85
CA PRO A 252 11.87 -15.38 -5.73
C PRO A 252 11.56 -16.81 -5.29
N ILE A 253 12.44 -17.77 -5.62
CA ILE A 253 12.28 -19.17 -5.18
C ILE A 253 12.58 -19.27 -3.67
N ALA A 254 13.68 -18.63 -3.20
CA ALA A 254 14.00 -18.56 -1.77
C ALA A 254 12.88 -17.89 -0.98
N TYR A 255 12.34 -16.78 -1.49
CA TYR A 255 11.17 -16.10 -0.93
C TYR A 255 9.96 -17.03 -0.81
N ALA A 256 9.61 -17.76 -1.86
CA ALA A 256 8.45 -18.62 -1.87
C ALA A 256 8.57 -19.77 -0.86
N LEU A 257 9.72 -20.44 -0.82
CA LEU A 257 9.99 -21.52 0.15
C LEU A 257 9.95 -20.99 1.58
N GLN A 258 10.50 -19.79 1.82
CA GLN A 258 10.44 -19.12 3.12
C GLN A 258 8.99 -18.81 3.54
N ARG A 259 8.15 -18.32 2.61
CA ARG A 259 6.78 -17.90 2.92
C ARG A 259 5.82 -19.05 3.18
N LEU A 260 6.10 -20.21 2.62
CA LEU A 260 5.27 -21.40 2.83
C LEU A 260 5.59 -22.13 4.13
N GLU A 261 6.77 -21.91 4.71
CA GLU A 261 7.22 -22.46 6.03
C GLU A 261 7.08 -23.98 6.12
N ASP A 262 7.15 -24.68 4.97
CA ASP A 262 7.07 -26.15 4.95
C ASP A 262 8.43 -26.76 5.29
N LYS A 263 8.46 -27.68 6.27
CA LYS A 263 9.71 -28.31 6.72
C LYS A 263 10.45 -29.07 5.62
N ARG A 264 9.75 -29.55 4.60
CA ARG A 264 10.35 -30.24 3.44
C ARG A 264 11.22 -29.33 2.58
N ALA A 265 11.08 -28.00 2.73
CA ALA A 265 11.94 -27.01 2.08
C ALA A 265 13.33 -26.88 2.72
N LEU A 266 13.59 -27.47 3.91
CA LEU A 266 14.84 -27.33 4.63
C LEU A 266 16.09 -27.61 3.77
N PRO A 267 16.20 -28.72 3.00
CA PRO A 267 17.38 -28.97 2.18
C PRO A 267 17.62 -27.90 1.10
N ALA A 268 16.54 -27.40 0.46
CA ALA A 268 16.64 -26.33 -0.53
C ALA A 268 17.08 -25.03 0.11
N LEU A 269 16.51 -24.66 1.27
CA LEU A 269 16.87 -23.43 1.98
C LEU A 269 18.34 -23.47 2.47
N LEU A 270 18.83 -24.62 2.96
CA LEU A 270 20.24 -24.80 3.32
C LEU A 270 21.19 -24.61 2.13
N THR A 271 20.76 -24.99 0.93
CA THR A 271 21.50 -24.78 -0.31
C THR A 271 21.48 -23.30 -0.71
N LEU A 272 20.29 -22.67 -0.74
CA LEU A 272 20.11 -21.28 -1.14
C LEU A 272 20.79 -20.30 -0.17
N ALA A 273 20.90 -20.64 1.12
CA ALA A 273 21.63 -19.84 2.12
C ALA A 273 23.14 -19.74 1.86
N LYS A 274 23.69 -20.54 0.95
CA LYS A 274 25.12 -20.51 0.55
C LYS A 274 25.36 -19.76 -0.75
N GLU A 275 24.29 -19.27 -1.41
CA GLU A 275 24.42 -18.55 -2.69
C GLU A 275 25.11 -17.19 -2.51
N ALA A 276 25.74 -16.70 -3.59
CA ALA A 276 26.44 -15.42 -3.57
C ALA A 276 25.48 -14.22 -3.49
N ASN A 277 24.30 -14.34 -4.12
CA ASN A 277 23.34 -13.24 -4.17
C ASN A 277 22.74 -12.94 -2.78
N PRO A 278 22.80 -11.68 -2.28
CA PRO A 278 22.37 -11.31 -0.94
C PRO A 278 20.88 -11.57 -0.69
N TYR A 279 20.00 -11.26 -1.64
CA TYR A 279 18.56 -11.47 -1.48
C TYR A 279 18.20 -12.96 -1.41
N THR A 280 18.82 -13.78 -2.30
CA THR A 280 18.63 -15.24 -2.24
C THR A 280 19.03 -15.78 -0.89
N ARG A 281 20.18 -15.34 -0.39
CA ARG A 281 20.71 -15.74 0.91
C ARG A 281 19.84 -15.26 2.06
N ALA A 282 19.44 -13.99 2.07
CA ALA A 282 18.61 -13.41 3.14
C ALA A 282 17.24 -14.10 3.25
N PHE A 283 16.55 -14.33 2.12
CA PHE A 283 15.27 -15.07 2.15
C PHE A 283 15.45 -16.53 2.59
N ALA A 284 16.53 -17.18 2.18
CA ALA A 284 16.81 -18.55 2.63
C ALA A 284 17.07 -18.60 4.13
N VAL A 285 17.90 -17.69 4.66
CA VAL A 285 18.19 -17.55 6.09
C VAL A 285 16.91 -17.27 6.88
N LYS A 286 16.07 -16.37 6.39
CA LYS A 286 14.75 -16.07 6.97
C LYS A 286 13.87 -17.31 7.06
N GLY A 287 13.88 -18.16 6.00
CA GLY A 287 13.17 -19.43 5.95
C GLY A 287 13.71 -20.42 6.96
N LEU A 288 15.03 -20.56 7.08
CA LEU A 288 15.66 -21.43 8.09
C LEU A 288 15.26 -21.02 9.50
N GLY A 289 15.21 -19.71 9.79
CA GLY A 289 14.74 -19.20 11.07
C GLY A 289 13.26 -19.48 11.33
N ALA A 290 12.41 -19.42 10.29
CA ALA A 290 10.97 -19.73 10.41
C ALA A 290 10.73 -21.21 10.72
N LEU A 291 11.52 -22.11 10.14
CA LEU A 291 11.43 -23.57 10.40
C LEU A 291 11.88 -23.94 11.82
N LYS A 292 12.66 -23.10 12.50
CA LYS A 292 13.18 -23.31 13.87
C LYS A 292 13.95 -24.61 14.04
N ASP A 293 14.62 -25.08 12.98
CA ASP A 293 15.38 -26.33 13.02
C ASP A 293 16.84 -26.05 13.42
N PRO A 294 17.34 -26.63 14.55
CA PRO A 294 18.71 -26.43 14.99
C PRO A 294 19.78 -26.93 14.01
N SER A 295 19.44 -27.83 13.08
CA SER A 295 20.36 -28.30 12.04
C SER A 295 20.83 -27.19 11.09
N ALA A 296 20.16 -26.03 11.07
CA ALA A 296 20.55 -24.85 10.32
C ALA A 296 21.72 -24.07 10.97
N LEU A 297 21.99 -24.24 12.27
CA LEU A 297 23.02 -23.47 12.99
C LEU A 297 24.40 -23.48 12.34
N PRO A 298 24.95 -24.63 11.83
CA PRO A 298 26.24 -24.62 11.16
C PRO A 298 26.32 -23.74 9.92
N VAL A 299 25.18 -23.47 9.25
CA VAL A 299 25.08 -22.56 8.10
C VAL A 299 24.88 -21.11 8.56
N LEU A 300 24.11 -20.90 9.65
CA LEU A 300 23.75 -19.57 10.14
C LEU A 300 24.87 -18.87 10.91
N MET A 301 25.56 -19.59 11.80
CA MET A 301 26.58 -19.00 12.69
C MET A 301 27.68 -18.22 11.95
N PRO A 302 28.27 -18.74 10.83
CA PRO A 302 29.26 -17.98 10.08
C PRO A 302 28.71 -16.68 9.44
N LEU A 303 27.40 -16.59 9.21
CA LEU A 303 26.78 -15.44 8.59
C LEU A 303 26.64 -14.23 9.53
N LEU A 304 26.90 -14.37 10.83
CA LEU A 304 27.00 -13.26 11.78
C LEU A 304 28.16 -12.28 11.46
N THR A 305 29.12 -12.70 10.64
CA THR A 305 30.20 -11.85 10.14
C THR A 305 29.97 -11.37 8.70
N SER A 306 28.75 -11.51 8.18
CA SER A 306 28.41 -11.07 6.83
C SER A 306 28.57 -9.54 6.69
N GLY A 307 29.26 -9.10 5.65
CA GLY A 307 29.32 -7.68 5.27
C GLY A 307 28.02 -7.16 4.62
N ASP A 308 27.09 -8.06 4.28
CA ASP A 308 25.79 -7.67 3.75
C ASP A 308 24.77 -7.53 4.87
N ARG A 309 24.14 -6.32 4.98
CA ARG A 309 23.22 -5.98 6.05
C ARG A 309 21.93 -6.83 6.05
N HIS A 310 21.42 -7.19 4.86
CA HIS A 310 20.19 -7.98 4.73
C HIS A 310 20.41 -9.39 5.27
N VAL A 311 21.54 -9.99 4.91
CA VAL A 311 21.94 -11.31 5.39
C VAL A 311 22.18 -11.27 6.90
N LEU A 312 22.88 -10.28 7.41
CA LEU A 312 23.17 -10.15 8.85
C LEU A 312 21.88 -10.01 9.68
N VAL A 313 20.97 -9.12 9.27
CA VAL A 313 19.68 -8.91 9.95
C VAL A 313 18.88 -10.22 10.03
N GLU A 314 18.71 -10.92 8.89
CA GLU A 314 17.92 -12.15 8.89
C GLU A 314 18.65 -13.31 9.61
N THR A 315 19.99 -13.30 9.66
CA THR A 315 20.75 -14.26 10.48
C THR A 315 20.51 -14.05 11.97
N VAL A 316 20.58 -12.81 12.42
CA VAL A 316 20.28 -12.44 13.83
C VAL A 316 18.87 -12.89 14.21
N ARG A 317 17.89 -12.57 13.38
CA ARG A 317 16.49 -12.98 13.58
C ARG A 317 16.31 -14.49 13.58
N ALA A 318 16.99 -15.20 12.66
CA ALA A 318 16.91 -16.67 12.57
C ALA A 318 17.46 -17.34 13.82
N LEU A 319 18.60 -16.89 14.34
CA LEU A 319 19.21 -17.43 15.57
C LEU A 319 18.30 -17.21 16.78
N GLY A 320 17.71 -16.02 16.92
CA GLY A 320 16.74 -15.73 17.99
C GLY A 320 15.48 -16.61 17.90
N ARG A 321 14.96 -16.87 16.68
CA ARG A 321 13.77 -17.72 16.45
C ARG A 321 14.04 -19.20 16.72
N ILE A 322 15.26 -19.69 16.40
CA ILE A 322 15.67 -21.07 16.71
C ILE A 322 15.81 -21.24 18.22
N GLY A 323 16.23 -20.19 18.94
CA GLY A 323 16.27 -20.19 20.39
C GLY A 323 17.31 -21.13 21.00
N ASN A 324 18.37 -21.49 20.26
CA ASN A 324 19.40 -22.40 20.78
C ASN A 324 20.43 -21.61 21.61
N ALA A 325 20.70 -22.07 22.82
CA ALA A 325 21.63 -21.42 23.76
C ALA A 325 23.04 -21.17 23.19
N SER A 326 23.50 -21.99 22.23
CA SER A 326 24.81 -21.79 21.58
C SER A 326 24.88 -20.47 20.78
N SER A 327 23.73 -19.83 20.47
CA SER A 327 23.67 -18.54 19.81
C SER A 327 23.89 -17.35 20.75
N ALA A 328 23.85 -17.56 22.08
CA ALA A 328 23.90 -16.47 23.05
C ALA A 328 25.23 -15.71 22.99
N GLU A 329 26.36 -16.39 23.16
CA GLU A 329 27.66 -15.72 23.16
C GLU A 329 28.01 -15.02 21.84
N PRO A 330 27.76 -15.61 20.64
CA PRO A 330 27.92 -14.88 19.39
C PRO A 330 27.09 -13.60 19.28
N LEU A 331 25.82 -13.63 19.73
CA LEU A 331 24.96 -12.44 19.71
C LEU A 331 25.36 -11.40 20.77
N LEU A 332 25.77 -11.85 21.95
CA LEU A 332 26.34 -10.96 22.98
C LEU A 332 27.62 -10.26 22.50
N LYS A 333 28.49 -10.99 21.78
CA LYS A 333 29.65 -10.39 21.16
C LYS A 333 29.25 -9.34 20.11
N LEU A 334 28.24 -9.64 19.28
CA LEU A 334 27.76 -8.73 18.23
C LEU A 334 27.24 -7.41 18.82
N ILE A 335 26.43 -7.44 19.89
CA ILE A 335 25.88 -6.20 20.49
C ILE A 335 26.91 -5.33 21.19
N ARG A 336 28.09 -5.88 21.53
CA ARG A 336 29.22 -5.15 22.11
C ARG A 336 30.10 -4.46 21.06
N ASP A 337 29.88 -4.76 19.77
CA ASP A 337 30.59 -4.11 18.68
C ASP A 337 30.13 -2.65 18.57
N ALA A 338 31.09 -1.72 18.74
CA ALA A 338 30.78 -0.29 18.68
C ALA A 338 30.41 0.21 17.28
N ASP A 339 30.84 -0.51 16.24
CA ASP A 339 30.56 -0.18 14.85
C ASP A 339 29.27 -0.84 14.33
N LEU A 340 28.57 -1.62 15.16
CA LEU A 340 27.32 -2.26 14.78
C LEU A 340 26.25 -1.22 14.47
N GLU A 341 25.63 -1.36 13.30
CA GLU A 341 24.52 -0.49 12.88
C GLU A 341 23.40 -0.49 13.95
N PRO A 342 22.90 0.68 14.41
CA PRO A 342 21.95 0.77 15.52
C PRO A 342 20.66 -0.05 15.31
N ASN A 343 20.13 -0.10 14.07
CA ASN A 343 18.96 -0.88 13.77
C ASN A 343 19.21 -2.40 13.90
N ILE A 344 20.42 -2.87 13.56
CA ILE A 344 20.83 -4.27 13.74
C ILE A 344 21.03 -4.57 15.23
N LYS A 345 21.56 -3.62 16.01
CA LYS A 345 21.67 -3.75 17.46
C LYS A 345 20.30 -4.02 18.10
N ILE A 346 19.28 -3.27 17.71
CA ILE A 346 17.90 -3.48 18.20
C ILE A 346 17.40 -4.90 17.89
N GLU A 347 17.63 -5.39 16.67
CA GLU A 347 17.24 -6.75 16.27
C GLU A 347 18.03 -7.81 17.06
N ALA A 348 19.31 -7.59 17.31
CA ALA A 348 20.12 -8.50 18.10
C ALA A 348 19.69 -8.54 19.58
N VAL A 349 19.36 -7.40 20.16
CA VAL A 349 18.76 -7.30 21.50
C VAL A 349 17.42 -8.03 21.55
N ALA A 350 16.58 -7.89 20.52
CA ALA A 350 15.32 -8.61 20.43
C ALA A 350 15.53 -10.14 20.28
N ALA A 351 16.55 -10.56 19.52
CA ALA A 351 16.89 -11.98 19.35
C ALA A 351 17.37 -12.64 20.66
N LEU A 352 18.10 -11.90 21.50
CA LEU A 352 18.53 -12.36 22.83
C LEU A 352 17.35 -12.73 23.73
N GLY A 353 16.19 -12.07 23.57
CA GLY A 353 14.98 -12.43 24.31
C GLY A 353 14.49 -13.87 24.11
N GLY A 354 14.89 -14.52 23.03
CA GLY A 354 14.61 -15.95 22.79
C GLY A 354 15.62 -16.91 23.47
N LEU A 355 16.64 -16.40 24.15
CA LEU A 355 17.76 -17.17 24.69
C LEU A 355 17.82 -17.06 26.22
N GLN A 356 17.54 -18.16 26.91
CA GLN A 356 17.45 -18.21 28.36
C GLN A 356 18.81 -18.62 28.96
N THR A 357 19.75 -17.67 29.07
CA THR A 357 21.04 -17.88 29.76
C THR A 357 21.32 -16.72 30.72
N PRO A 358 22.00 -16.93 31.86
CA PRO A 358 22.32 -15.88 32.83
C PRO A 358 23.03 -14.68 32.20
N ALA A 359 24.02 -14.92 31.35
CA ALA A 359 24.75 -13.85 30.67
C ALA A 359 23.86 -12.98 29.75
N VAL A 360 22.77 -13.52 29.22
CA VAL A 360 21.77 -12.77 28.44
C VAL A 360 20.96 -11.86 29.37
N GLY A 361 20.52 -12.37 30.53
CA GLY A 361 19.78 -11.59 31.52
C GLY A 361 20.59 -10.35 31.97
N ASP A 362 21.86 -10.55 32.35
CA ASP A 362 22.75 -9.47 32.78
C ASP A 362 22.96 -8.42 31.69
N ALA A 363 23.22 -8.84 30.44
CA ALA A 363 23.41 -7.91 29.32
C ALA A 363 22.13 -7.13 28.98
N LEU A 364 20.95 -7.74 29.08
CA LEU A 364 19.68 -7.05 28.84
C LEU A 364 19.37 -6.03 29.94
N LEU A 365 19.75 -6.31 31.19
CA LEU A 365 19.67 -5.36 32.30
C LEU A 365 20.52 -4.12 32.04
N ASP A 366 21.77 -4.29 31.64
CA ASP A 366 22.67 -3.17 31.30
C ASP A 366 22.06 -2.30 30.18
N LEU A 367 21.47 -2.92 29.16
CA LEU A 367 20.87 -2.22 28.03
C LEU A 367 19.57 -1.47 28.38
N MET A 368 18.96 -1.68 29.53
CA MET A 368 17.83 -0.86 29.99
C MET A 368 18.23 0.59 30.29
N THR A 369 19.53 0.88 30.39
CA THR A 369 20.07 2.25 30.55
C THR A 369 20.71 2.81 29.27
N ASP A 370 20.58 2.13 28.12
CA ASP A 370 21.13 2.58 26.84
C ASP A 370 20.58 3.98 26.47
N PRO A 371 21.39 4.90 25.93
CA PRO A 371 20.92 6.23 25.54
C PRO A 371 19.80 6.20 24.49
N SER A 372 19.69 5.14 23.66
CA SER A 372 18.69 4.98 22.64
C SER A 372 17.37 4.43 23.19
N PRO A 373 16.23 5.17 23.15
CA PRO A 373 14.94 4.68 23.60
C PRO A 373 14.49 3.37 22.92
N PRO A 374 14.69 3.17 21.59
CA PRO A 374 14.40 1.90 20.93
C PRO A 374 15.17 0.70 21.50
N VAL A 375 16.45 0.90 21.87
CA VAL A 375 17.27 -0.15 22.51
C VAL A 375 16.74 -0.47 23.90
N ARG A 376 16.44 0.56 24.72
CA ARG A 376 15.83 0.34 26.06
C ARG A 376 14.49 -0.41 25.96
N ALA A 377 13.63 -0.02 25.03
CA ALA A 377 12.35 -0.69 24.79
C ALA A 377 12.52 -2.15 24.36
N ALA A 378 13.51 -2.45 23.51
CA ALA A 378 13.85 -3.80 23.10
C ALA A 378 14.41 -4.61 24.27
N ALA A 379 15.34 -4.06 25.03
CA ALA A 379 15.96 -4.69 26.21
C ALA A 379 14.91 -5.06 27.25
N LEU A 380 14.00 -4.14 27.57
CA LEU A 380 12.89 -4.36 28.51
C LEU A 380 11.99 -5.51 28.10
N LYS A 381 11.58 -5.57 26.83
CA LYS A 381 10.76 -6.67 26.29
C LYS A 381 11.50 -8.00 26.29
N SER A 382 12.78 -7.97 25.94
CA SER A 382 13.62 -9.15 25.86
C SER A 382 13.93 -9.72 27.25
N LEU A 383 14.21 -8.86 28.23
CA LEU A 383 14.45 -9.28 29.62
C LEU A 383 13.21 -9.95 30.21
N ALA A 384 12.03 -9.37 30.02
CA ALA A 384 10.78 -9.95 30.48
C ALA A 384 10.46 -11.34 29.88
N THR A 385 11.07 -11.66 28.73
CA THR A 385 10.89 -12.95 28.06
C THR A 385 12.00 -13.95 28.43
N ALA A 386 13.26 -13.48 28.46
CA ALA A 386 14.42 -14.31 28.74
C ALA A 386 14.56 -14.67 30.23
N ASP A 387 14.22 -13.73 31.12
CA ASP A 387 14.36 -13.86 32.57
C ASP A 387 13.19 -13.16 33.30
N PRO A 388 11.97 -13.75 33.30
CA PRO A 388 10.79 -13.15 33.90
C PRO A 388 10.90 -12.92 35.42
N GLU A 389 11.64 -13.77 36.14
CA GLU A 389 11.79 -13.67 37.62
C GLU A 389 12.64 -12.45 37.97
N ASN A 390 13.78 -12.29 37.31
CA ASN A 390 14.64 -11.14 37.48
C ASN A 390 13.94 -9.85 37.03
N PHE A 391 13.19 -9.91 35.93
CA PHE A 391 12.41 -8.76 35.44
C PHE A 391 11.40 -8.27 36.51
N ILE A 392 10.66 -9.17 37.17
CA ILE A 392 9.72 -8.81 38.25
C ILE A 392 10.44 -8.16 39.42
N THR A 393 11.63 -8.66 39.77
CA THR A 393 12.47 -8.10 40.82
C THR A 393 12.91 -6.67 40.49
N VAL A 394 13.43 -6.46 39.29
CA VAL A 394 13.88 -5.16 38.80
C VAL A 394 12.72 -4.17 38.65
N LEU A 395 11.56 -4.65 38.25
CA LEU A 395 10.35 -3.82 38.08
C LEU A 395 10.00 -3.05 39.36
N SER A 396 10.29 -3.58 40.55
CA SER A 396 9.98 -2.92 41.82
C SER A 396 10.72 -1.59 42.02
N GLY A 397 11.94 -1.48 41.47
CA GLY A 397 12.79 -0.29 41.53
C GLY A 397 12.85 0.52 40.24
N LEU A 398 12.08 0.15 39.22
CA LEU A 398 12.11 0.80 37.92
C LEU A 398 11.33 2.11 37.94
N ASP A 399 12.03 3.24 37.75
CA ASP A 399 11.41 4.55 37.55
C ASP A 399 10.78 4.66 36.15
N PRO A 400 9.71 5.50 35.99
CA PRO A 400 9.13 5.77 34.69
C PRO A 400 10.16 6.35 33.70
N ASP A 401 10.32 5.71 32.53
CA ASP A 401 11.22 6.23 31.50
C ASP A 401 10.76 7.60 30.98
N MET A 402 11.71 8.47 30.69
CA MET A 402 11.43 9.80 30.13
C MET A 402 10.76 9.72 28.77
N HIS A 403 11.09 8.70 27.97
CA HIS A 403 10.56 8.54 26.63
C HIS A 403 9.28 7.71 26.62
N TRP A 404 8.21 8.27 26.06
CA TRP A 404 6.89 7.65 26.01
C TRP A 404 6.89 6.24 25.39
N SER A 405 7.71 5.98 24.37
CA SER A 405 7.73 4.67 23.69
C SER A 405 8.26 3.54 24.58
N VAL A 406 9.16 3.85 25.52
CA VAL A 406 9.64 2.88 26.51
C VAL A 406 8.54 2.60 27.55
N ARG A 407 7.79 3.65 27.97
CA ARG A 407 6.63 3.45 28.87
C ARG A 407 5.51 2.65 28.18
N ALA A 408 5.26 2.87 26.88
CA ALA A 408 4.32 2.05 26.09
C ALA A 408 4.81 0.59 25.95
N ALA A 409 6.12 0.39 25.78
CA ALA A 409 6.72 -0.95 25.80
C ALA A 409 6.56 -1.63 27.17
N LEU A 410 6.77 -0.89 28.26
CA LEU A 410 6.51 -1.38 29.61
C LEU A 410 5.03 -1.79 29.79
N ALA A 411 4.08 -0.95 29.38
CA ALA A 411 2.67 -1.29 29.42
C ALA A 411 2.37 -2.62 28.71
N THR A 412 2.95 -2.81 27.53
CA THR A 412 2.79 -4.05 26.74
C THR A 412 3.31 -5.28 27.53
N VAL A 413 4.47 -5.17 28.16
CA VAL A 413 5.09 -6.24 28.95
C VAL A 413 4.26 -6.54 30.21
N LEU A 414 3.78 -5.52 30.91
CA LEU A 414 2.93 -5.68 32.10
C LEU A 414 1.69 -6.55 31.82
N GLY A 415 1.14 -6.51 30.61
CA GLY A 415 0.06 -7.39 30.17
C GLY A 415 0.45 -8.87 30.02
N THR A 416 1.71 -9.23 30.21
CA THR A 416 2.20 -10.64 30.19
C THR A 416 2.52 -11.19 31.59
N LEU A 417 2.48 -10.35 32.61
CA LEU A 417 2.79 -10.69 33.97
C LEU A 417 1.56 -11.25 34.74
N PRO A 418 1.75 -11.81 35.94
CA PRO A 418 0.63 -12.14 36.83
C PRO A 418 -0.26 -10.92 37.08
N VAL A 419 -1.57 -11.16 37.15
CA VAL A 419 -2.59 -10.10 37.17
C VAL A 419 -2.33 -9.04 38.26
N GLU A 420 -2.04 -9.47 39.46
CA GLU A 420 -1.81 -8.58 40.61
C GLU A 420 -0.61 -7.65 40.38
N THR A 421 0.51 -8.21 39.90
CA THR A 421 1.72 -7.44 39.58
C THR A 421 1.50 -6.49 38.40
N GLY A 422 0.87 -6.99 37.34
CA GLY A 422 0.65 -6.23 36.12
C GLY A 422 -0.31 -5.04 36.35
N VAL A 423 -1.46 -5.30 36.99
CA VAL A 423 -2.50 -4.25 37.21
C VAL A 423 -1.99 -3.11 38.07
N ALA A 424 -1.29 -3.40 39.19
CA ALA A 424 -0.75 -2.36 40.08
C ALA A 424 0.18 -1.36 39.35
N ARG A 425 0.93 -1.86 38.36
CA ARG A 425 1.85 -1.03 37.57
C ARG A 425 1.21 -0.41 36.33
N LEU A 426 0.07 -0.92 35.85
CA LEU A 426 -0.70 -0.34 34.74
C LEU A 426 -1.53 0.87 35.15
N GLU A 427 -1.94 0.97 36.40
CA GLU A 427 -2.81 2.05 36.87
C GLU A 427 -2.26 3.47 36.55
N PRO A 428 -0.99 3.81 36.78
CA PRO A 428 -0.46 5.11 36.36
C PRO A 428 -0.38 5.24 34.82
N LEU A 429 -0.14 4.16 34.06
CA LEU A 429 0.05 4.19 32.61
C LEU A 429 -1.26 4.36 31.83
N VAL A 430 -2.40 3.93 32.38
CA VAL A 430 -3.72 4.21 31.77
C VAL A 430 -4.10 5.68 31.89
N ASN A 431 -3.39 6.46 32.73
CA ASN A 431 -3.52 7.88 32.90
C ASN A 431 -2.22 8.65 32.60
N ASP A 432 -1.35 8.06 31.77
CA ASP A 432 -0.09 8.70 31.39
C ASP A 432 -0.34 10.08 30.74
N SER A 433 0.55 11.02 31.03
CA SER A 433 0.49 12.37 30.45
C SER A 433 0.66 12.38 28.93
N ASP A 434 1.34 11.37 28.36
CA ASP A 434 1.45 11.19 26.93
C ASP A 434 0.39 10.21 26.43
N GLN A 435 -0.56 10.71 25.65
CA GLN A 435 -1.71 9.95 25.15
C GLN A 435 -1.30 8.71 24.32
N ARG A 436 -0.08 8.67 23.78
CA ARG A 436 0.46 7.54 23.00
C ARG A 436 0.79 6.31 23.84
N VAL A 437 0.91 6.46 25.15
CA VAL A 437 1.13 5.35 26.10
C VAL A 437 -0.17 4.62 26.42
N ILE A 438 -1.28 5.36 26.52
CA ILE A 438 -2.56 4.88 27.02
C ILE A 438 -3.13 3.71 26.19
N PRO A 439 -3.08 3.68 24.84
CA PRO A 439 -3.56 2.53 24.06
C PRO A 439 -2.88 1.21 24.43
N ALA A 440 -1.56 1.22 24.66
CA ALA A 440 -0.82 0.04 25.07
C ALA A 440 -1.22 -0.42 26.50
N ALA A 441 -1.43 0.54 27.40
CA ALA A 441 -1.89 0.26 28.77
C ALA A 441 -3.32 -0.32 28.77
N ILE A 442 -4.22 0.20 27.93
CA ILE A 442 -5.58 -0.35 27.75
C ILE A 442 -5.49 -1.80 27.23
N ALA A 443 -4.68 -2.06 26.20
CA ALA A 443 -4.54 -3.39 25.64
C ALA A 443 -4.03 -4.40 26.69
N ALA A 444 -3.07 -4.00 27.52
CA ALA A 444 -2.55 -4.80 28.62
C ALA A 444 -3.64 -5.05 29.70
N LEU A 445 -4.39 -4.02 30.08
CA LEU A 445 -5.49 -4.13 31.04
C LEU A 445 -6.56 -5.10 30.55
N VAL A 446 -6.93 -5.02 29.27
CA VAL A 446 -7.89 -5.95 28.64
C VAL A 446 -7.39 -7.38 28.67
N LYS A 447 -6.08 -7.60 28.47
CA LYS A 447 -5.47 -8.93 28.52
C LYS A 447 -5.47 -9.53 29.92
N LEU A 448 -5.24 -8.72 30.95
CA LEU A 448 -5.23 -9.14 32.36
C LEU A 448 -6.63 -9.30 32.93
N LYS A 449 -7.65 -8.65 32.39
CA LYS A 449 -9.08 -8.73 32.76
C LYS A 449 -9.37 -8.48 34.25
N PRO A 450 -8.79 -7.45 34.89
CA PRO A 450 -9.16 -7.15 36.26
C PRO A 450 -10.62 -6.67 36.35
N PRO A 451 -11.29 -6.79 37.53
CA PRO A 451 -12.67 -6.32 37.71
C PRO A 451 -12.90 -4.84 37.37
N SER A 452 -11.87 -4.01 37.52
CA SER A 452 -11.91 -2.56 37.19
C SER A 452 -11.84 -2.25 35.71
N ALA A 453 -11.44 -3.21 34.84
CA ALA A 453 -11.18 -2.95 33.42
C ALA A 453 -12.37 -2.29 32.70
N ALA A 454 -13.60 -2.79 32.94
CA ALA A 454 -14.77 -2.24 32.26
C ALA A 454 -15.00 -0.75 32.61
N ALA A 455 -14.81 -0.36 33.85
CA ALA A 455 -15.00 1.04 34.30
C ALA A 455 -13.97 1.96 33.61
N VAL A 456 -12.70 1.54 33.53
CA VAL A 456 -11.65 2.27 32.84
C VAL A 456 -11.98 2.41 31.34
N LEU A 457 -12.44 1.34 30.69
CA LEU A 457 -12.80 1.39 29.28
C LEU A 457 -13.94 2.36 29.00
N PHE A 458 -14.99 2.38 29.82
CA PHE A 458 -16.09 3.34 29.69
C PHE A 458 -15.66 4.80 29.90
N GLU A 459 -14.68 5.04 30.78
CA GLU A 459 -14.07 6.36 30.94
C GLU A 459 -13.30 6.75 29.70
N LYS A 460 -12.41 5.88 29.21
CA LYS A 460 -11.52 6.14 28.06
C LYS A 460 -12.27 6.25 26.73
N LEU A 461 -13.49 5.72 26.58
CA LEU A 461 -14.34 6.02 25.44
C LEU A 461 -14.69 7.52 25.30
N LYS A 462 -14.54 8.30 26.36
CA LYS A 462 -14.83 9.75 26.40
C LYS A 462 -13.57 10.61 26.31
N ALA A 463 -12.39 10.00 26.14
CA ALA A 463 -11.12 10.72 26.00
C ALA A 463 -11.15 11.67 24.80
N ASP A 464 -10.40 12.76 24.86
CA ASP A 464 -10.26 13.68 23.73
C ASP A 464 -9.48 13.06 22.58
N ASP A 465 -8.52 12.23 22.89
CA ASP A 465 -7.67 11.53 21.90
C ASP A 465 -8.43 10.39 21.21
N PHE A 466 -8.47 10.40 19.88
CA PHE A 466 -9.21 9.41 19.10
C PHE A 466 -8.60 8.00 19.16
N ALA A 467 -7.25 7.88 19.28
CA ALA A 467 -6.59 6.59 19.39
C ALA A 467 -6.87 5.93 20.74
N VAL A 468 -6.94 6.72 21.82
CA VAL A 468 -7.37 6.25 23.14
C VAL A 468 -8.81 5.72 23.08
N ARG A 469 -9.73 6.47 22.43
CA ARG A 469 -11.12 5.99 22.26
C ARG A 469 -11.21 4.72 21.41
N ALA A 470 -10.39 4.61 20.36
CA ALA A 470 -10.34 3.41 19.53
C ALA A 470 -9.87 2.19 20.33
N ALA A 471 -8.82 2.33 21.13
CA ALA A 471 -8.33 1.27 22.02
C ALA A 471 -9.38 0.87 23.07
N ALA A 472 -10.09 1.84 23.66
CA ALA A 472 -11.18 1.58 24.60
C ALA A 472 -12.34 0.82 23.93
N ALA A 473 -12.74 1.21 22.72
CA ALA A 473 -13.77 0.49 21.96
C ALA A 473 -13.37 -0.96 21.67
N ALA A 474 -12.12 -1.19 21.24
CA ALA A 474 -11.57 -2.53 21.02
C ALA A 474 -11.59 -3.37 22.32
N GLY A 475 -11.23 -2.76 23.45
CA GLY A 475 -11.30 -3.40 24.77
C GLY A 475 -12.72 -3.79 25.19
N ILE A 476 -13.70 -2.93 24.93
CA ILE A 476 -15.13 -3.24 25.17
C ILE A 476 -15.60 -4.40 24.29
N ALA A 477 -15.14 -4.48 23.03
CA ALA A 477 -15.44 -5.60 22.15
C ALA A 477 -14.92 -6.94 22.70
N GLU A 478 -13.74 -6.94 23.28
CA GLU A 478 -13.11 -8.13 23.86
C GLU A 478 -13.79 -8.57 25.17
N LEU A 479 -14.00 -7.64 26.09
CA LEU A 479 -14.56 -7.93 27.42
C LEU A 479 -16.09 -8.07 27.42
N ARG A 480 -16.78 -7.45 26.49
CA ARG A 480 -18.25 -7.42 26.33
C ARG A 480 -19.00 -7.09 27.63
N PRO A 481 -18.63 -6.01 28.33
CA PRO A 481 -19.31 -5.65 29.57
C PRO A 481 -20.79 -5.30 29.33
N PRO A 482 -21.66 -5.43 30.35
CA PRO A 482 -23.02 -4.92 30.29
C PRO A 482 -23.04 -3.44 29.86
N ASN A 483 -24.05 -3.02 29.10
CA ASN A 483 -24.17 -1.66 28.51
C ASN A 483 -23.10 -1.28 27.48
N GLY A 484 -22.15 -2.17 27.11
CA GLY A 484 -21.09 -1.89 26.15
C GLY A 484 -21.65 -1.49 24.79
N ALA A 485 -22.71 -2.14 24.32
CA ALA A 485 -23.33 -1.81 23.02
C ALA A 485 -23.86 -0.36 22.99
N ALA A 486 -24.54 0.08 24.06
CA ALA A 486 -25.05 1.44 24.14
C ALA A 486 -23.92 2.47 24.19
N ALA A 487 -22.85 2.19 24.94
CA ALA A 487 -21.70 3.06 25.06
C ALA A 487 -20.94 3.17 23.71
N LEU A 488 -20.82 2.07 22.96
CA LEU A 488 -20.19 2.07 21.63
C LEU A 488 -21.01 2.85 20.59
N ALA A 489 -22.35 2.73 20.63
CA ALA A 489 -23.23 3.52 19.78
C ALA A 489 -23.11 5.04 20.10
N GLU A 490 -22.93 5.40 21.34
CA GLU A 490 -22.65 6.79 21.75
C GLU A 490 -21.25 7.22 21.30
N ALA A 491 -20.23 6.37 21.45
CA ALA A 491 -18.87 6.64 21.01
C ALA A 491 -18.79 6.87 19.48
N TYR A 492 -19.56 6.12 18.68
CA TYR A 492 -19.67 6.38 17.25
C TYR A 492 -20.24 7.78 16.98
N ARG A 493 -21.34 8.16 17.64
CA ARG A 493 -21.94 9.51 17.49
C ARG A 493 -20.99 10.62 17.95
N PHE A 494 -20.32 10.41 19.07
CA PHE A 494 -19.33 11.35 19.58
C PHE A 494 -18.15 11.55 18.62
N GLY A 495 -17.68 10.49 17.98
CA GLY A 495 -16.60 10.52 17.00
C GLY A 495 -16.94 11.24 15.69
N GLN A 496 -18.21 11.61 15.43
CA GLN A 496 -18.57 12.39 14.21
C GLN A 496 -17.89 13.76 14.16
N ARG A 497 -17.51 14.32 15.29
CA ARG A 497 -16.75 15.57 15.40
C ARG A 497 -15.28 15.44 14.94
N ASP A 498 -14.72 14.21 14.96
CA ASP A 498 -13.30 13.99 14.65
C ASP A 498 -13.03 14.17 13.17
N SER A 499 -11.84 14.68 12.84
CA SER A 499 -11.30 14.62 11.50
C SER A 499 -10.86 13.19 11.16
N SER A 500 -10.28 12.44 12.12
CA SER A 500 -9.94 11.02 11.93
C SER A 500 -11.18 10.13 11.94
N TYR A 501 -11.15 9.07 11.12
CA TYR A 501 -12.16 8.02 11.08
C TYR A 501 -11.94 6.91 12.12
N THR A 502 -10.74 6.82 12.71
CA THR A 502 -10.23 5.67 13.50
C THR A 502 -11.16 5.30 14.66
N ALA A 503 -11.55 6.26 15.51
CA ALA A 503 -12.44 6.00 16.65
C ALA A 503 -13.83 5.52 16.20
N ARG A 504 -14.38 6.09 15.10
CA ARG A 504 -15.68 5.68 14.54
C ARG A 504 -15.64 4.26 14.00
N ALA A 505 -14.60 3.93 13.22
CA ALA A 505 -14.41 2.60 12.68
C ALA A 505 -14.23 1.54 13.78
N ALA A 506 -13.45 1.86 14.83
CA ALA A 506 -13.28 1.00 16.00
C ALA A 506 -14.60 0.76 16.75
N ALA A 507 -15.42 1.79 16.95
CA ALA A 507 -16.72 1.66 17.60
C ALA A 507 -17.67 0.74 16.80
N LEU A 508 -17.70 0.84 15.45
CA LEU A 508 -18.51 -0.04 14.59
C LEU A 508 -18.02 -1.49 14.63
N ALA A 509 -16.69 -1.70 14.58
CA ALA A 509 -16.09 -3.02 14.70
C ALA A 509 -16.39 -3.67 16.06
N ALA A 510 -16.39 -2.87 17.13
CA ALA A 510 -16.73 -3.31 18.46
C ALA A 510 -18.23 -3.69 18.58
N LEU A 511 -19.12 -2.90 17.98
CA LEU A 511 -20.57 -3.19 17.96
C LEU A 511 -20.90 -4.52 17.28
N GLU A 512 -20.13 -4.94 16.27
CA GLU A 512 -20.28 -6.26 15.64
C GLU A 512 -20.32 -7.39 16.66
N LYS A 513 -19.52 -7.31 17.73
CA LYS A 513 -19.40 -8.33 18.79
C LYS A 513 -20.62 -8.43 19.71
N TYR A 514 -21.53 -7.45 19.63
CA TYR A 514 -22.80 -7.43 20.36
C TYR A 514 -23.99 -7.93 19.52
N GLY A 515 -23.76 -8.34 18.26
CA GLY A 515 -24.73 -8.95 17.39
C GLY A 515 -25.68 -7.96 16.68
N ALA A 516 -26.52 -8.52 15.80
CA ALA A 516 -27.34 -7.75 14.87
C ALA A 516 -28.27 -6.73 15.52
N THR A 517 -28.97 -7.12 16.59
CA THR A 517 -29.94 -6.24 17.29
C THR A 517 -29.32 -4.92 17.75
N ALA A 518 -28.09 -4.98 18.27
CA ALA A 518 -27.40 -3.79 18.75
C ALA A 518 -26.70 -3.02 17.61
N ALA A 519 -26.10 -3.72 16.65
CA ALA A 519 -25.22 -3.14 15.66
C ALA A 519 -25.98 -2.57 14.44
N VAL A 520 -26.98 -3.27 13.91
CA VAL A 520 -27.64 -2.92 12.63
C VAL A 520 -28.17 -1.48 12.58
N PRO A 521 -28.83 -0.92 13.62
CA PRO A 521 -29.32 0.46 13.55
C PRO A 521 -28.17 1.48 13.37
N VAL A 522 -27.04 1.26 14.05
CA VAL A 522 -25.87 2.15 13.97
C VAL A 522 -25.14 1.96 12.63
N LEU A 523 -24.96 0.73 12.19
CA LEU A 523 -24.34 0.41 10.89
C LEU A 523 -25.11 1.03 9.73
N ARG A 524 -26.45 0.99 9.75
CA ARG A 524 -27.28 1.63 8.70
C ARG A 524 -27.04 3.14 8.66
N SER A 525 -26.93 3.81 9.80
CA SER A 525 -26.61 5.23 9.84
C SER A 525 -25.20 5.52 9.34
N ALA A 526 -24.25 4.60 9.56
CA ALA A 526 -22.86 4.72 9.16
C ALA A 526 -22.63 4.52 7.64
N LEU A 527 -23.60 3.99 6.88
CA LEU A 527 -23.52 3.92 5.41
C LEU A 527 -23.44 5.31 4.76
N ALA A 528 -23.87 6.35 5.47
CA ALA A 528 -23.78 7.75 5.02
C ALA A 528 -22.68 8.55 5.73
N ASP A 529 -21.74 7.89 6.44
CA ASP A 529 -20.62 8.57 7.10
C ASP A 529 -19.83 9.45 6.14
N LYS A 530 -19.26 10.53 6.64
CA LYS A 530 -18.42 11.45 5.83
C LYS A 530 -17.19 10.77 5.24
N ASP A 531 -16.66 9.73 5.92
CA ASP A 531 -15.49 8.97 5.48
C ASP A 531 -15.86 7.67 4.76
N TRP A 532 -15.28 7.50 3.59
CA TRP A 532 -15.47 6.29 2.78
C TRP A 532 -15.06 5.00 3.53
N ALA A 533 -13.92 5.03 4.24
CA ALA A 533 -13.44 3.88 5.01
C ALA A 533 -14.48 3.41 6.05
N VAL A 534 -15.19 4.33 6.69
CA VAL A 534 -16.28 4.02 7.63
C VAL A 534 -17.48 3.41 6.92
N ARG A 535 -17.88 3.97 5.75
CA ARG A 535 -18.98 3.42 4.93
C ARG A 535 -18.73 1.98 4.51
N VAL A 536 -17.52 1.70 3.98
CA VAL A 536 -17.12 0.35 3.55
C VAL A 536 -17.12 -0.61 4.74
N ARG A 537 -16.60 -0.18 5.89
CA ARG A 537 -16.59 -0.97 7.12
C ARG A 537 -18.02 -1.31 7.58
N ALA A 538 -18.88 -0.30 7.63
CA ALA A 538 -20.29 -0.48 8.01
C ALA A 538 -21.02 -1.44 7.05
N ALA A 539 -20.82 -1.29 5.73
CA ALA A 539 -21.39 -2.15 4.72
C ALA A 539 -20.91 -3.60 4.85
N GLY A 540 -19.61 -3.82 5.09
CA GLY A 540 -19.04 -5.14 5.29
C GLY A 540 -19.63 -5.86 6.49
N ILE A 541 -19.70 -5.19 7.65
CA ILE A 541 -20.28 -5.74 8.87
C ILE A 541 -21.79 -6.01 8.68
N LEU A 542 -22.51 -5.10 8.01
CA LEU A 542 -23.93 -5.25 7.77
C LEU A 542 -24.26 -6.49 6.95
N LYS A 543 -23.48 -6.76 5.89
CA LYS A 543 -23.62 -7.97 5.07
C LYS A 543 -23.44 -9.27 5.87
N GLN A 544 -22.59 -9.26 6.89
CA GLN A 544 -22.34 -10.41 7.75
C GLN A 544 -23.47 -10.61 8.78
N LEU A 545 -23.91 -9.52 9.43
CA LEU A 545 -24.87 -9.60 10.51
C LEU A 545 -26.35 -9.66 10.06
N ASP A 546 -26.67 -9.08 8.91
CA ASP A 546 -28.05 -8.99 8.38
C ASP A 546 -28.06 -9.22 6.86
N PRO A 547 -27.67 -10.44 6.39
CA PRO A 547 -27.56 -10.72 4.96
C PRO A 547 -28.91 -10.66 4.22
N GLN A 548 -30.02 -10.87 4.91
CA GLN A 548 -31.38 -10.83 4.32
C GLN A 548 -32.02 -9.43 4.41
N GLY A 549 -31.83 -8.73 5.52
CA GLY A 549 -32.35 -7.37 5.72
C GLY A 549 -31.48 -6.31 5.06
N ALA A 550 -30.24 -6.64 4.69
CA ALA A 550 -29.41 -5.90 3.74
C ALA A 550 -29.93 -5.98 2.30
N GLY A 551 -31.15 -6.48 2.10
CA GLY A 551 -31.82 -6.81 0.84
C GLY A 551 -32.06 -5.70 -0.19
N GLY A 552 -31.36 -4.57 -0.05
CA GLY A 552 -31.00 -3.64 -1.09
C GLY A 552 -29.50 -3.77 -1.36
N ASP A 553 -29.03 -3.36 -2.51
CA ASP A 553 -27.61 -3.32 -2.82
C ASP A 553 -26.91 -2.33 -1.87
N VAL A 554 -26.38 -2.85 -0.74
CA VAL A 554 -25.64 -2.07 0.26
C VAL A 554 -24.43 -1.42 -0.38
N ASP A 555 -23.82 -2.08 -1.38
CA ASP A 555 -22.71 -1.52 -2.12
C ASP A 555 -23.14 -0.30 -2.94
N ALA A 556 -24.32 -0.29 -3.52
CA ALA A 556 -24.87 0.88 -4.19
C ALA A 556 -25.20 2.01 -3.21
N SER A 557 -25.70 1.69 -1.99
CA SER A 557 -26.11 2.68 -1.01
C SER A 557 -24.98 3.53 -0.45
N ILE A 558 -23.73 3.01 -0.45
CA ILE A 558 -22.54 3.77 0.01
C ILE A 558 -21.92 4.61 -1.11
N ARG A 559 -22.35 4.44 -2.37
CA ARG A 559 -21.82 5.13 -3.56
C ARG A 559 -22.72 6.31 -3.99
N PRO A 560 -22.15 7.33 -4.63
CA PRO A 560 -20.72 7.51 -4.89
C PRO A 560 -19.91 7.75 -3.62
N ALA A 561 -18.63 7.33 -3.64
CA ALA A 561 -17.70 7.67 -2.55
C ALA A 561 -17.53 9.20 -2.46
N PRO A 562 -17.47 9.79 -1.25
CA PRO A 562 -17.22 11.21 -1.10
C PRO A 562 -15.81 11.53 -1.61
N THR A 563 -15.65 12.60 -2.39
CA THR A 563 -14.35 13.05 -2.92
C THR A 563 -13.99 14.41 -2.35
N THR A 564 -12.69 14.65 -2.15
CA THR A 564 -12.17 15.95 -1.71
C THR A 564 -11.74 16.81 -2.87
N LEU A 565 -11.63 16.25 -4.08
CA LEU A 565 -11.18 16.94 -5.29
C LEU A 565 -12.36 17.57 -6.03
N ALA A 566 -12.17 18.80 -6.48
CA ALA A 566 -13.09 19.45 -7.41
C ALA A 566 -13.05 18.74 -8.78
N ARG A 567 -14.18 18.76 -9.49
CA ARG A 567 -14.34 18.02 -10.77
C ARG A 567 -13.27 18.39 -11.81
N GLU A 568 -12.87 19.64 -11.85
CA GLU A 568 -11.90 20.18 -12.80
C GLU A 568 -10.49 19.64 -12.59
N VAL A 569 -10.16 19.22 -11.36
CA VAL A 569 -8.84 18.70 -11.01
C VAL A 569 -8.54 17.40 -11.75
N TYR A 570 -9.56 16.53 -11.96
CA TYR A 570 -9.38 15.26 -12.67
C TYR A 570 -8.95 15.46 -14.14
N GLY A 571 -9.29 16.61 -14.76
CA GLY A 571 -8.87 16.98 -16.11
C GLY A 571 -7.53 17.71 -16.17
N SER A 572 -6.82 17.84 -15.06
CA SER A 572 -5.49 18.48 -15.05
C SER A 572 -4.53 17.73 -15.98
N PRO A 573 -3.80 18.41 -16.87
CA PRO A 573 -2.82 17.78 -17.76
C PRO A 573 -1.81 16.90 -17.01
N ARG A 574 -1.44 17.27 -15.79
CA ARG A 574 -0.54 16.51 -14.93
C ARG A 574 -1.10 15.12 -14.56
N LEU A 575 -2.43 15.00 -14.40
CA LEU A 575 -3.07 13.73 -14.04
C LEU A 575 -3.42 12.88 -15.27
N VAL A 576 -3.87 13.51 -16.37
CA VAL A 576 -4.39 12.78 -17.53
C VAL A 576 -3.35 12.48 -18.61
N ALA A 577 -2.30 13.30 -18.70
CA ALA A 577 -1.22 13.16 -19.68
C ALA A 577 0.10 13.74 -19.13
N PRO A 578 0.67 13.16 -18.06
CA PRO A 578 1.90 13.69 -17.47
C PRO A 578 3.05 13.63 -18.48
N THR A 579 3.73 14.75 -18.69
CA THR A 579 4.87 14.88 -19.62
C THR A 579 6.21 14.86 -18.91
N VAL A 580 6.22 14.94 -17.59
CA VAL A 580 7.43 14.97 -16.75
C VAL A 580 7.25 14.05 -15.55
N ALA A 581 8.28 13.29 -15.22
CA ALA A 581 8.33 12.52 -13.97
C ALA A 581 8.49 13.49 -12.80
N THR A 582 7.43 13.65 -12.00
CA THR A 582 7.46 14.46 -10.78
C THR A 582 8.39 13.79 -9.77
N GLN A 583 9.21 14.60 -9.08
CA GLN A 583 10.17 14.10 -8.10
C GLN A 583 9.99 14.77 -6.74
N ALA A 584 10.21 14.00 -5.69
CA ALA A 584 10.27 14.48 -4.32
C ALA A 584 11.68 14.32 -3.76
N TYR A 585 12.14 15.32 -3.02
CA TYR A 585 13.41 15.33 -2.31
C TYR A 585 13.13 15.44 -0.82
N LEU A 586 13.44 14.39 -0.08
CA LEU A 586 13.30 14.33 1.37
C LEU A 586 14.65 14.66 1.98
N ASP A 587 14.78 15.81 2.61
CA ASP A 587 16.00 16.23 3.29
C ASP A 587 15.97 15.75 4.74
N THR A 588 16.98 15.00 5.15
CA THR A 588 17.15 14.44 6.50
C THR A 588 18.50 14.81 7.08
N ASP A 589 18.75 14.52 8.36
CA ASP A 589 20.08 14.65 8.96
C ASP A 589 21.12 13.67 8.42
N LYS A 590 20.66 12.60 7.78
CA LYS A 590 21.52 11.55 7.19
C LYS A 590 21.83 11.83 5.71
N GLY A 591 21.13 12.78 5.08
CA GLY A 591 21.27 13.14 3.67
C GLY A 591 19.93 13.35 2.98
N THR A 592 19.96 13.46 1.66
CA THR A 592 18.75 13.65 0.83
C THR A 592 18.36 12.36 0.13
N ILE A 593 17.08 12.03 0.18
CA ILE A 593 16.47 10.91 -0.56
C ILE A 593 15.68 11.49 -1.72
N GLN A 594 15.96 11.04 -2.94
CA GLN A 594 15.25 11.45 -4.16
C GLN A 594 14.31 10.35 -4.60
N ILE A 595 13.02 10.68 -4.73
CA ILE A 595 11.95 9.76 -5.13
C ILE A 595 11.36 10.23 -6.45
N GLU A 596 11.30 9.36 -7.44
CA GLU A 596 10.48 9.53 -8.63
C GLU A 596 9.06 9.05 -8.33
N LEU A 597 8.07 9.93 -8.55
CA LEU A 597 6.66 9.68 -8.24
C LEU A 597 5.93 9.08 -9.45
N SER A 598 5.20 7.98 -9.23
CA SER A 598 4.56 7.16 -10.28
C SER A 598 3.17 7.72 -10.65
N MET A 599 3.14 8.89 -11.29
CA MET A 599 1.93 9.62 -11.65
C MET A 599 0.97 8.81 -12.56
N ASN A 600 1.49 7.97 -13.44
CA ASN A 600 0.66 7.15 -14.33
C ASN A 600 -0.07 6.02 -13.60
N GLU A 601 0.55 5.50 -12.54
CA GLU A 601 0.07 4.31 -11.84
C GLU A 601 -0.79 4.65 -10.61
N ALA A 602 -0.49 5.77 -9.94
CA ALA A 602 -1.20 6.22 -8.74
C ALA A 602 -1.40 7.74 -8.73
N PRO A 603 -2.12 8.31 -9.74
CA PRO A 603 -2.21 9.75 -9.94
C PRO A 603 -2.78 10.51 -8.75
N LEU A 604 -3.83 10.01 -8.09
CA LEU A 604 -4.48 10.69 -6.98
C LEU A 604 -3.68 10.57 -5.68
N THR A 605 -3.00 9.46 -5.47
CA THR A 605 -2.09 9.26 -4.34
C THR A 605 -0.88 10.19 -4.46
N VAL A 606 -0.29 10.30 -5.66
CA VAL A 606 0.80 11.24 -5.93
C VAL A 606 0.33 12.69 -5.75
N GLU A 607 -0.85 13.05 -6.26
CA GLU A 607 -1.41 14.40 -6.08
C GLU A 607 -1.59 14.74 -4.60
N ASN A 608 -2.12 13.80 -3.80
CA ASN A 608 -2.25 13.96 -2.35
C ASN A 608 -0.90 14.18 -1.68
N PHE A 609 0.10 13.33 -1.98
CA PHE A 609 1.45 13.46 -1.43
C PHE A 609 2.08 14.82 -1.79
N VAL A 610 2.00 15.22 -3.06
CA VAL A 610 2.50 16.52 -3.57
C VAL A 610 1.80 17.70 -2.88
N ALA A 611 0.48 17.62 -2.72
CA ALA A 611 -0.28 18.67 -2.05
C ALA A 611 0.10 18.83 -0.57
N LEU A 612 0.31 17.72 0.14
CA LEU A 612 0.78 17.71 1.53
C LEU A 612 2.22 18.25 1.63
N ALA A 613 3.12 17.80 0.75
CA ALA A 613 4.51 18.28 0.71
C ALA A 613 4.59 19.80 0.47
N ARG A 614 3.82 20.33 -0.49
CA ARG A 614 3.75 21.76 -0.80
C ARG A 614 3.21 22.60 0.37
N LYS A 615 2.36 22.03 1.21
CA LYS A 615 1.90 22.68 2.46
C LYS A 615 2.92 22.59 3.59
N GLY A 616 4.05 21.92 3.37
CA GLY A 616 5.06 21.68 4.41
C GLY A 616 4.63 20.68 5.47
N TYR A 617 3.63 19.84 5.18
CA TYR A 617 3.05 18.90 6.15
C TYR A 617 4.08 17.93 6.73
N PHE A 618 5.00 17.44 5.91
CA PHE A 618 6.03 16.49 6.32
C PHE A 618 7.22 17.12 7.05
N ASN A 619 7.33 18.44 7.05
CA ASN A 619 8.51 19.14 7.61
C ASN A 619 8.51 19.03 9.13
N GLY A 620 9.57 18.45 9.67
CA GLY A 620 9.75 18.23 11.09
C GLY A 620 9.08 16.97 11.64
N LEU A 621 8.49 16.13 10.78
CA LEU A 621 7.98 14.82 11.19
C LEU A 621 9.17 13.89 11.47
N SER A 622 8.93 12.92 12.36
CA SER A 622 9.93 11.91 12.72
C SER A 622 9.59 10.58 12.10
N VAL A 623 10.58 9.90 11.58
CA VAL A 623 10.49 8.50 11.18
C VAL A 623 10.03 7.69 12.40
N HIS A 624 8.76 7.28 12.42
CA HIS A 624 8.18 6.64 13.60
C HIS A 624 8.39 5.12 13.62
N ARG A 625 8.74 4.51 12.47
CA ARG A 625 8.95 3.06 12.39
C ARG A 625 10.07 2.72 11.41
N VAL A 626 11.04 1.94 11.89
CA VAL A 626 12.08 1.32 11.07
C VAL A 626 12.11 -0.17 11.37
N VAL A 627 11.95 -0.98 10.34
CA VAL A 627 12.12 -2.43 10.42
C VAL A 627 13.20 -2.81 9.41
N PRO A 628 14.41 -3.13 9.87
CA PRO A 628 15.52 -3.49 8.97
C PRO A 628 15.15 -4.62 8.03
N ASP A 629 15.67 -4.59 6.81
CA ASP A 629 15.32 -5.52 5.72
C ASP A 629 13.84 -5.56 5.32
N PHE A 630 13.03 -4.63 5.83
CA PHE A 630 11.63 -4.49 5.47
C PHE A 630 11.31 -3.07 5.01
N VAL A 631 11.00 -2.15 5.93
CA VAL A 631 10.58 -0.78 5.59
C VAL A 631 11.08 0.28 6.57
N VAL A 632 11.21 1.52 6.05
CA VAL A 632 11.16 2.77 6.81
C VAL A 632 9.80 3.41 6.59
N GLN A 633 9.10 3.81 7.65
CA GLN A 633 7.77 4.41 7.58
C GLN A 633 7.75 5.78 8.27
N ASP A 634 7.13 6.75 7.59
CA ASP A 634 7.01 8.15 8.02
C ASP A 634 5.66 8.75 7.61
N GLY A 635 5.46 10.05 7.83
CA GLY A 635 4.24 10.79 7.45
C GLY A 635 3.17 10.83 8.54
N ASP A 636 3.51 10.39 9.75
CA ASP A 636 2.64 10.45 10.92
C ASP A 636 2.96 11.66 11.80
N PRO A 637 2.06 12.66 11.94
CA PRO A 637 2.27 13.82 12.80
C PRO A 637 2.25 13.50 14.30
N ARG A 638 1.71 12.32 14.72
CA ARG A 638 1.74 11.86 16.12
C ARG A 638 3.01 11.08 16.46
N GLY A 639 3.59 10.41 15.47
CA GLY A 639 4.76 9.57 15.64
C GLY A 639 4.50 8.21 16.33
N ASP A 640 3.25 7.76 16.40
CA ASP A 640 2.87 6.47 17.00
C ASP A 640 2.19 5.50 16.01
N GLY A 641 2.02 5.91 14.75
CA GLY A 641 1.36 5.15 13.70
C GLY A 641 -0.13 5.46 13.52
N GLU A 642 -0.75 6.22 14.44
CA GLU A 642 -2.19 6.50 14.45
C GLU A 642 -2.54 7.85 13.82
N GLY A 643 -1.56 8.70 13.51
CA GLY A 643 -1.76 10.03 12.97
C GLY A 643 -1.95 10.04 11.45
N GLY A 644 -2.59 11.13 10.96
CA GLY A 644 -2.85 11.33 9.53
C GLY A 644 -3.30 12.74 9.22
N PRO A 645 -3.63 13.03 7.95
CA PRO A 645 -3.98 14.38 7.48
C PRO A 645 -5.40 14.82 7.86
N GLY A 646 -6.16 13.97 8.56
CA GLY A 646 -7.56 14.23 8.92
C GLY A 646 -8.58 13.78 7.86
N TYR A 647 -8.17 13.01 6.90
CA TYR A 647 -9.00 12.37 5.87
C TYR A 647 -8.32 11.10 5.35
N SER A 648 -9.07 10.24 4.67
CA SER A 648 -8.52 9.08 3.96
C SER A 648 -8.65 9.24 2.44
N ILE A 649 -7.73 8.62 1.70
CA ILE A 649 -7.76 8.48 0.24
C ILE A 649 -7.99 7.03 -0.16
N ARG A 650 -8.47 6.82 -1.40
CA ARG A 650 -8.71 5.47 -1.95
C ARG A 650 -7.40 4.84 -2.39
N ASP A 651 -7.38 3.52 -2.28
CA ASP A 651 -6.28 2.74 -2.83
C ASP A 651 -6.27 2.83 -4.35
N GLU A 652 -5.11 3.08 -4.91
CA GLU A 652 -4.81 2.98 -6.32
C GLU A 652 -3.91 1.77 -6.57
N LEU A 653 -4.41 0.57 -6.19
CA LEU A 653 -3.67 -0.68 -6.35
C LEU A 653 -3.24 -0.85 -7.80
N ASN A 654 -1.98 -1.15 -8.01
CA ASN A 654 -1.36 -1.24 -9.30
C ASN A 654 -0.37 -2.42 -9.38
N GLU A 655 0.21 -2.62 -10.54
CA GLU A 655 1.09 -3.73 -10.84
C GLU A 655 2.58 -3.46 -10.52
N LEU A 656 2.92 -2.30 -9.96
CA LEU A 656 4.29 -2.01 -9.57
C LEU A 656 4.73 -2.96 -8.46
N PRO A 657 5.84 -3.68 -8.66
CA PRO A 657 6.35 -4.59 -7.64
C PRO A 657 7.00 -3.84 -6.49
N TYR A 658 6.85 -4.35 -5.29
CA TYR A 658 7.59 -3.86 -4.12
C TYR A 658 9.02 -4.42 -4.12
N LEU A 659 9.90 -3.73 -4.81
CA LEU A 659 11.34 -3.97 -4.85
C LEU A 659 12.07 -3.04 -3.87
N ARG A 660 13.40 -3.14 -3.76
CA ARG A 660 14.18 -2.19 -2.97
C ARG A 660 13.94 -0.75 -3.44
N GLY A 661 13.61 0.13 -2.51
CA GLY A 661 13.36 1.55 -2.76
C GLY A 661 11.95 1.88 -3.28
N THR A 662 11.02 0.91 -3.37
CA THR A 662 9.63 1.22 -3.72
C THR A 662 8.97 1.99 -2.57
N VAL A 663 8.23 3.04 -2.93
CA VAL A 663 7.48 3.89 -1.98
C VAL A 663 6.01 3.50 -2.04
N GLY A 664 5.47 3.08 -0.90
CA GLY A 664 4.09 2.63 -0.76
C GLY A 664 3.28 3.47 0.23
N MET A 665 1.98 3.61 -0.02
CA MET A 665 1.05 4.23 0.90
C MET A 665 0.75 3.26 2.06
N ALA A 666 0.97 3.70 3.29
CA ALA A 666 0.62 2.91 4.46
C ALA A 666 -0.90 2.90 4.67
N LEU A 667 -1.42 1.77 5.11
CA LEU A 667 -2.84 1.53 5.35
C LEU A 667 -3.05 0.93 6.73
N ASP A 668 -4.23 1.15 7.29
CA ASP A 668 -4.79 0.31 8.34
C ASP A 668 -5.06 -1.12 7.81
N PRO A 669 -5.46 -2.07 8.67
CA PRO A 669 -5.70 -3.46 8.25
C PRO A 669 -6.74 -3.66 7.14
N TRP A 670 -7.39 -2.61 6.66
CA TRP A 670 -8.38 -2.65 5.58
C TRP A 670 -8.10 -1.61 4.50
N ARG A 671 -8.74 -1.77 3.34
CA ARG A 671 -8.54 -0.95 2.14
C ARG A 671 -9.09 0.48 2.30
N ASP A 672 -8.61 1.38 1.44
CA ASP A 672 -9.07 2.77 1.30
C ASP A 672 -8.86 3.60 2.59
N THR A 673 -7.77 3.33 3.32
CA THR A 673 -7.39 4.02 4.55
C THR A 673 -6.10 4.84 4.44
N GLY A 674 -5.55 4.95 3.23
CA GLY A 674 -4.37 5.78 2.97
C GLY A 674 -4.59 7.24 3.38
N GLY A 675 -3.52 7.93 3.74
CA GLY A 675 -3.59 9.33 4.16
C GLY A 675 -2.29 10.06 3.88
N SER A 676 -1.48 10.27 4.91
CA SER A 676 -0.15 10.88 4.80
C SER A 676 0.99 9.91 5.08
N GLN A 677 0.72 8.78 5.74
CA GLN A 677 1.77 7.81 6.07
C GLN A 677 2.20 7.04 4.82
N TYR A 678 3.51 6.94 4.63
CA TYR A 678 4.12 6.19 3.53
C TYR A 678 5.32 5.38 4.07
N PHE A 679 5.73 4.38 3.29
CA PHE A 679 6.91 3.60 3.62
C PHE A 679 7.81 3.40 2.40
N ILE A 680 9.11 3.22 2.66
CA ILE A 680 10.13 2.90 1.66
C ILE A 680 10.68 1.51 1.98
N THR A 681 10.73 0.62 1.00
CA THR A 681 11.21 -0.76 1.18
C THR A 681 12.74 -0.84 1.17
N HIS A 682 13.33 -1.57 2.12
CA HIS A 682 14.78 -1.86 2.15
C HIS A 682 15.19 -2.98 1.19
N SER A 683 14.29 -3.92 0.92
CA SER A 683 14.52 -5.11 0.08
C SER A 683 13.22 -5.51 -0.62
N PRO A 684 13.23 -6.46 -1.56
CA PRO A 684 12.02 -6.94 -2.20
C PRO A 684 10.99 -7.47 -1.21
N GLN A 685 9.72 -7.03 -1.34
CA GLN A 685 8.61 -7.40 -0.45
C GLN A 685 7.37 -7.85 -1.24
N PRO A 686 7.42 -8.98 -1.96
CA PRO A 686 6.34 -9.38 -2.87
C PRO A 686 4.97 -9.61 -2.22
N HIS A 687 4.94 -9.79 -0.91
CA HIS A 687 3.68 -9.93 -0.17
C HIS A 687 2.88 -8.63 -0.06
N LEU A 688 3.49 -7.49 -0.41
CA LEU A 688 2.84 -6.17 -0.48
C LEU A 688 2.24 -5.89 -1.88
N ASP A 689 2.67 -6.63 -2.93
CA ASP A 689 2.20 -6.44 -4.30
C ASP A 689 0.67 -6.57 -4.38
N ALA A 690 0.03 -5.62 -5.07
CA ALA A 690 -1.41 -5.51 -5.24
C ALA A 690 -2.23 -5.42 -3.92
N LYS A 691 -1.58 -5.12 -2.79
CA LYS A 691 -2.22 -4.88 -1.48
C LYS A 691 -2.08 -3.45 -1.00
N TYR A 692 -0.99 -2.80 -1.35
CA TYR A 692 -0.71 -1.40 -1.03
C TYR A 692 -0.47 -0.63 -2.31
N THR A 693 -0.85 0.63 -2.35
CA THR A 693 -0.59 1.53 -3.48
C THR A 693 0.89 1.85 -3.56
N ALA A 694 1.60 1.32 -4.55
CA ALA A 694 2.94 1.76 -4.88
C ALA A 694 2.84 3.07 -5.69
N PHE A 695 3.45 4.15 -5.21
CA PHE A 695 3.29 5.48 -5.83
C PHE A 695 4.62 6.19 -6.12
N GLY A 696 5.74 5.53 -5.90
CA GLY A 696 7.06 6.08 -6.22
C GLY A 696 8.19 5.09 -6.05
N ARG A 697 9.39 5.50 -6.48
CA ARG A 697 10.63 4.75 -6.32
C ARG A 697 11.78 5.70 -5.95
N VAL A 698 12.60 5.30 -5.00
CA VAL A 698 13.86 5.98 -4.71
C VAL A 698 14.83 5.80 -5.88
N VAL A 699 15.28 6.92 -6.45
CA VAL A 699 16.23 6.95 -7.58
C VAL A 699 17.62 7.39 -7.15
N ALA A 700 17.75 8.02 -5.97
CA ALA A 700 19.03 8.33 -5.34
C ALA A 700 18.86 8.42 -3.81
N GLY A 701 19.90 8.09 -3.05
CA GLY A 701 19.87 8.16 -1.59
C GLY A 701 19.36 6.91 -0.89
N MET A 702 19.41 5.72 -1.53
CA MET A 702 19.09 4.46 -0.85
C MET A 702 20.04 4.14 0.32
N ASP A 703 21.28 4.61 0.26
CA ASP A 703 22.21 4.53 1.37
C ASP A 703 21.83 5.43 2.55
N VAL A 704 21.09 6.52 2.29
CA VAL A 704 20.48 7.36 3.32
C VAL A 704 19.30 6.63 3.96
N VAL A 705 18.42 6.02 3.15
CA VAL A 705 17.27 5.22 3.65
C VAL A 705 17.76 4.11 4.59
N ASP A 706 18.86 3.43 4.24
CA ASP A 706 19.43 2.35 5.06
C ASP A 706 19.94 2.84 6.42
N LYS A 707 20.39 4.11 6.51
CA LYS A 707 20.92 4.72 7.74
C LYS A 707 19.85 5.35 8.63
N LEU A 708 18.60 5.49 8.13
CA LEU A 708 17.54 6.08 8.93
C LEU A 708 17.24 5.21 10.16
N GLN A 709 17.01 5.88 11.26
CA GLN A 709 16.65 5.29 12.54
C GLN A 709 15.30 5.82 13.00
N GLN A 710 14.66 5.10 13.89
CA GLN A 710 13.45 5.58 14.54
C GLN A 710 13.76 6.90 15.26
N TRP A 711 12.93 7.91 15.03
CA TRP A 711 13.01 9.28 15.52
C TRP A 711 13.96 10.20 14.74
N ASP A 712 14.60 9.74 13.67
CA ASP A 712 15.24 10.66 12.72
C ASP A 712 14.20 11.61 12.11
N VAL A 713 14.60 12.86 11.87
CA VAL A 713 13.67 13.91 11.44
C VAL A 713 13.75 14.15 9.94
N ILE A 714 12.58 14.20 9.29
CA ILE A 714 12.44 14.74 7.93
C ILE A 714 12.43 16.28 8.03
N ARG A 715 13.50 16.92 7.67
CA ARG A 715 13.64 18.39 7.78
C ARG A 715 12.75 19.13 6.80
N SER A 716 12.70 18.65 5.56
CA SER A 716 11.82 19.21 4.53
C SER A 716 11.54 18.21 3.42
N VAL A 717 10.38 18.38 2.77
CA VAL A 717 10.06 17.67 1.52
C VAL A 717 9.84 18.70 0.41
N ARG A 718 10.70 18.65 -0.62
CA ARG A 718 10.65 19.54 -1.78
C ARG A 718 10.18 18.78 -3.00
N ILE A 719 9.33 19.41 -3.81
CA ILE A 719 8.77 18.82 -5.03
C ILE A 719 9.32 19.53 -6.27
N TRP A 720 9.80 18.75 -7.23
CA TRP A 720 10.12 19.22 -8.57
C TRP A 720 9.12 18.64 -9.58
N ASP A 721 8.44 19.50 -10.32
CA ASP A 721 7.39 19.15 -11.28
C ASP A 721 7.78 19.39 -12.74
N GLY A 722 9.08 19.54 -13.01
CA GLY A 722 9.61 19.83 -14.35
C GLY A 722 9.79 21.31 -14.67
N VAL A 723 9.23 22.20 -13.89
CA VAL A 723 9.29 23.65 -14.09
C VAL A 723 9.83 24.37 -12.87
N THR A 724 9.31 24.05 -11.68
CA THR A 724 9.63 24.73 -10.44
C THR A 724 9.99 23.73 -9.33
N MET A 725 10.95 24.11 -8.51
CA MET A 725 11.20 23.47 -7.23
C MET A 725 10.34 24.17 -6.19
N THR A 726 9.36 23.50 -5.63
CA THR A 726 8.47 24.04 -4.60
C THR A 726 8.59 23.25 -3.31
N GLY A 727 8.76 23.96 -2.21
CA GLY A 727 8.87 23.46 -0.86
C GLY A 727 9.48 24.58 0.01
N ILE A 728 8.84 24.95 1.10
CA ILE A 728 9.33 26.02 1.96
C ILE A 728 10.38 25.41 2.88
N SER A 729 11.66 25.75 2.66
CA SER A 729 12.66 25.70 3.75
C SER A 729 12.25 26.79 4.74
N ARG A 730 11.81 26.44 5.95
CA ARG A 730 11.72 27.45 7.01
C ARG A 730 13.13 28.02 7.18
N PRO A 731 13.30 29.37 7.21
CA PRO A 731 14.56 29.95 7.61
C PRO A 731 14.91 29.40 9.00
N GLN A 732 16.15 28.96 9.19
CA GLN A 732 16.65 28.70 10.53
C GLN A 732 16.47 29.99 11.34
N GLU A 733 15.51 30.03 12.26
CA GLU A 733 15.53 31.00 13.33
C GLU A 733 16.80 30.70 14.12
N SER A 734 17.76 31.62 14.00
CA SER A 734 18.95 31.65 14.86
C SER A 734 18.43 31.66 16.29
N VAL A 735 18.65 30.58 17.02
CA VAL A 735 18.46 30.53 18.47
C VAL A 735 19.50 31.52 19.05
N GLY A 736 19.09 32.79 19.12
CA GLY A 736 19.78 33.82 19.86
C GLY A 736 19.73 33.44 21.34
N GLY A 737 20.89 33.09 21.87
CA GLY A 737 21.06 32.75 23.27
C GLY A 737 20.48 33.83 24.21
N ARG A 738 19.47 33.47 24.97
CA ARG A 738 19.17 34.13 26.24
C ARG A 738 19.78 33.29 27.36
N GLN A 739 20.89 33.74 27.90
CA GLN A 739 21.31 33.27 29.20
C GLN A 739 20.28 33.65 30.27
N PRO A 740 19.96 32.77 31.22
CA PRO A 740 19.15 33.14 32.38
C PRO A 740 20.00 33.98 33.36
N LYS A 741 19.41 35.08 33.83
CA LYS A 741 19.81 35.70 35.07
C LYS A 741 19.09 35.02 36.23
#